data_9f30d95e29d40060c301951c1ab9a0c7
#
_entry.id   9f30d95e29d40060c301951c1ab9a0c7
#
_cell.length_a   1.000
_cell.length_b   1.000
_cell.length_c   1.000
_cell.angle_alpha   90.00
_cell.angle_beta   90.00
_cell.angle_gamma   90.00
#
_symmetry.space_group_name_H-M   'P 1'
#
loop_
_entity.id
_entity.type
_entity.pdbx_description
1 polymer ?
#
loop_
_entity_poly.entity_id
_entity_poly.type
_entity_poly.pdbx_seq_one_letter_code
_entity_poly.pdbx_strand_id
1 'polypeptide(L)'
;MNGLKKTLSIMLCVAMIASGSFMAFAEGESNPQTVTVVEGENAGENVGGEEGGNEGNEGENVDENKEENKDEDKQQSEALLAAIGALNNLPLFDSLTEDTDADALLAQVQAARAAYDALTEEEKLLVEEAKLNNLLDLEFFFENRPSNTPADAPVDQVVATQNETETAEAGTQEKPTEVSDAQGLKDAVEAGGYIKLNANITASIEITNEVHLDLNGKTLTNEAGKPTITVANGGSLTVDGSGTVDNVSHAKPAVLNQQGGTVVLSGGSYTRSKEDSEKNSFYNLQNLGTMTINSGVSVTADGHYSSLVANGWKDGSQNTAQEEANLTITGGNFSGGLNTIKNDDWGVLEISGGNFSNTTQATVMNWNKATVSGGTFTSEADVFANGFINDSSDKGELTITSGNFTAGEGKSVVMITGSATNGGKIDISNATMTGNLNLSKAAEVTISGTTIDGDITTVSGANVAIKDNSTVTGEVTGAGKVTVSTDSTVGDGQTETHPFVTNGNKYATLAEAIAAVKEGGTITLTSNVDNAEGIAVDEGKNFTIDFGGHTYTVKTPGAGSPNTETNAFQLLKDSTITMKNGTIRISADNKQNGDKKPIMRIIQNYANLTLENMTFYAQNQAGGEDYPLRFNNGNIVFKGNTSIITSSDSNIAFDVCKFSSYPSTTVTFDESYTGTINGKIVYDATDARTHKLTINGNGTFGKIEASSKGEEAAKDAIEVSGGRFTAPVNKDYLADGYHYQLYSNDRYYSYHPTLEDAKNAAKPEGGTITDLNNPTQKPVVVPPSPNAPEKPNSNSGNTGSSSTVQQMEEREKPDPADKKAMEEYNFWMQVKSKIRATAEGKTLRITVKEGIEYMPASVMQTLYECKVGITLYWDGVTIEIPVGKAQPKQALRVYWTKTKLMDLYNA
;
A
#
# COMPACT_ATOMS: atom_id res chain seq x y z
N MET A 1 -15.61 21.76 -41.54
CA MET A 1 -16.60 20.80 -41.02
C MET A 1 -16.19 20.13 -39.71
N ASN A 2 -15.13 20.56 -39.05
CA ASN A 2 -14.68 20.00 -37.74
C ASN A 2 -14.97 20.87 -36.53
N GLY A 3 -15.75 21.95 -36.71
CA GLY A 3 -16.14 22.84 -35.60
C GLY A 3 -17.56 22.56 -35.04
N LEU A 4 -18.37 21.84 -35.76
CA LEU A 4 -19.79 21.64 -35.40
C LEU A 4 -20.04 20.36 -34.55
N LYS A 5 -19.07 19.43 -34.48
CA LYS A 5 -19.20 18.22 -33.67
C LYS A 5 -18.78 18.39 -32.20
N LYS A 6 -18.01 19.43 -31.88
CA LYS A 6 -17.65 19.69 -30.48
C LYS A 6 -18.69 20.50 -29.68
N THR A 7 -19.56 21.21 -30.37
CA THR A 7 -20.60 22.03 -29.71
C THR A 7 -21.87 21.21 -29.42
N LEU A 8 -22.06 20.07 -30.07
CA LEU A 8 -23.25 19.23 -29.84
C LEU A 8 -23.05 18.27 -28.68
N SER A 9 -21.78 17.89 -28.35
CA SER A 9 -21.48 17.07 -27.18
C SER A 9 -21.56 17.81 -25.85
N ILE A 10 -21.37 19.10 -25.87
CA ILE A 10 -21.45 19.92 -24.62
C ILE A 10 -22.90 20.29 -24.29
N MET A 11 -23.81 20.34 -25.27
CA MET A 11 -25.23 20.59 -25.03
C MET A 11 -26.02 19.38 -24.57
N LEU A 12 -25.52 18.14 -24.77
CA LEU A 12 -26.20 16.92 -24.30
C LEU A 12 -25.87 16.58 -22.82
N CYS A 13 -24.73 17.08 -22.30
CA CYS A 13 -24.39 16.92 -20.87
C CYS A 13 -25.07 17.91 -19.94
N VAL A 14 -25.62 19.04 -20.46
CA VAL A 14 -26.33 20.03 -19.65
C VAL A 14 -27.84 19.75 -19.55
N ALA A 15 -28.40 18.91 -20.40
CA ALA A 15 -29.82 18.56 -20.39
C ALA A 15 -30.23 17.42 -19.46
N MET A 16 -29.27 16.71 -18.80
CA MET A 16 -29.57 15.65 -17.83
C MET A 16 -29.46 16.05 -16.36
N ILE A 17 -29.19 17.33 -16.05
CA ILE A 17 -29.08 17.83 -14.66
C ILE A 17 -30.33 18.63 -14.23
N ALA A 18 -31.34 18.78 -15.07
CA ALA A 18 -32.51 19.65 -14.80
C ALA A 18 -33.85 18.90 -14.69
N SER A 19 -33.88 17.69 -14.09
CA SER A 19 -35.18 17.06 -13.74
C SER A 19 -35.07 16.22 -12.45
N GLY A 20 -34.70 16.86 -11.36
CA GLY A 20 -34.81 16.32 -10.01
C GLY A 20 -35.71 17.22 -9.18
N SER A 21 -36.98 16.84 -9.02
CA SER A 21 -37.98 17.57 -8.28
C SER A 21 -37.65 17.76 -6.81
N PHE A 22 -37.58 19.01 -6.38
CA PHE A 22 -37.63 19.41 -4.97
C PHE A 22 -39.02 19.15 -4.41
N MET A 23 -39.08 18.46 -3.27
CA MET A 23 -40.18 18.60 -2.31
C MET A 23 -39.59 19.17 -1.03
N ALA A 24 -39.96 20.42 -0.83
CA ALA A 24 -39.80 21.13 0.45
C ALA A 24 -40.85 20.67 1.45
N PHE A 25 -40.42 20.40 2.68
CA PHE A 25 -41.33 20.51 3.83
C PHE A 25 -40.70 21.41 4.89
N ALA A 26 -41.58 22.24 5.41
CA ALA A 26 -41.38 23.40 6.23
C ALA A 26 -40.96 23.10 7.66
N GLU A 27 -40.36 24.11 8.26
CA GLU A 27 -39.96 24.31 9.64
C GLU A 27 -41.08 24.08 10.66
N GLY A 28 -40.67 23.54 11.80
CA GLY A 28 -41.45 23.52 13.03
C GLY A 28 -40.57 23.42 14.24
N GLU A 29 -40.32 24.57 14.86
CA GLU A 29 -39.60 24.69 16.13
C GLU A 29 -40.34 23.96 17.26
N SER A 30 -39.62 23.35 18.20
CA SER A 30 -39.85 23.55 19.65
C SER A 30 -38.78 22.88 20.50
N ASN A 31 -38.35 23.61 21.47
CA ASN A 31 -37.25 23.50 22.42
C ASN A 31 -37.62 22.61 23.65
N PRO A 32 -36.74 22.46 24.63
CA PRO A 32 -36.31 21.17 25.19
C PRO A 32 -37.00 20.86 26.54
N GLN A 33 -37.00 19.59 26.91
CA GLN A 33 -37.19 19.23 28.30
C GLN A 33 -36.16 18.24 28.81
N THR A 34 -35.44 18.74 29.76
CA THR A 34 -34.62 18.11 30.80
C THR A 34 -35.35 16.95 31.50
N VAL A 35 -34.71 15.80 31.64
CA VAL A 35 -35.07 14.84 32.68
C VAL A 35 -33.82 14.35 33.38
N THR A 36 -33.89 14.48 34.68
CA THR A 36 -32.94 14.33 35.76
C THR A 36 -32.57 12.86 36.03
N VAL A 37 -31.32 12.72 36.45
CA VAL A 37 -30.72 11.54 37.07
C VAL A 37 -31.43 11.14 38.33
N VAL A 38 -31.59 9.85 38.58
CA VAL A 38 -31.74 9.29 39.92
C VAL A 38 -30.76 8.13 40.09
N GLU A 39 -29.85 8.33 41.03
CA GLU A 39 -28.98 7.34 41.66
C GLU A 39 -29.79 6.35 42.49
N GLY A 40 -29.28 5.15 42.62
CA GLY A 40 -29.74 4.15 43.56
C GLY A 40 -28.62 3.16 43.90
N GLU A 41 -27.99 3.42 45.03
CA GLU A 41 -27.02 2.57 45.73
C GLU A 41 -27.69 1.29 46.28
N ASN A 42 -26.92 0.24 46.47
CA ASN A 42 -26.53 -0.52 47.69
C ASN A 42 -26.22 -1.97 47.35
N ALA A 43 -25.05 -2.42 47.63
CA ALA A 43 -24.39 -2.86 48.91
C ALA A 43 -24.72 -4.29 49.32
N GLY A 44 -23.65 -4.99 49.66
CA GLY A 44 -23.66 -6.12 50.58
C GLY A 44 -22.83 -7.29 50.07
N GLU A 45 -21.59 -7.42 50.47
CA GLU A 45 -21.00 -8.17 51.58
C GLU A 45 -21.19 -9.69 51.40
N ASN A 46 -20.30 -10.55 51.62
CA ASN A 46 -19.03 -10.65 52.33
C ASN A 46 -18.62 -12.16 52.39
N VAL A 47 -17.37 -12.42 52.74
CA VAL A 47 -16.76 -13.52 53.49
C VAL A 47 -16.49 -14.83 52.69
N GLY A 48 -15.33 -15.31 52.59
CA GLY A 48 -14.23 -15.60 53.46
C GLY A 48 -13.72 -17.00 53.14
N GLY A 49 -12.53 -17.24 53.16
CA GLY A 49 -11.63 -17.85 54.06
C GLY A 49 -10.76 -18.88 53.35
N GLU A 50 -9.44 -18.66 53.37
CA GLU A 50 -8.44 -19.42 54.12
C GLU A 50 -8.35 -20.94 53.78
N GLU A 51 -7.22 -21.51 53.64
CA GLU A 51 -5.82 -21.58 54.03
C GLU A 51 -5.26 -22.79 53.32
N GLY A 52 -4.09 -22.87 53.00
CA GLY A 52 -2.79 -23.17 53.61
C GLY A 52 -2.16 -24.24 52.74
N GLY A 53 -0.96 -24.26 52.45
CA GLY A 53 0.23 -24.35 53.17
C GLY A 53 1.13 -25.39 52.58
N ASN A 54 2.23 -24.96 52.29
CA ASN A 54 3.57 -25.38 52.73
C ASN A 54 4.32 -26.53 52.05
N GLU A 55 5.57 -26.20 51.80
CA GLU A 55 6.84 -26.90 51.90
C GLU A 55 7.11 -28.04 50.92
N GLY A 56 8.26 -28.13 50.35
CA GLY A 56 9.61 -27.65 50.59
C GLY A 56 10.59 -28.34 49.67
N ASN A 57 11.55 -27.59 49.34
CA ASN A 57 13.00 -27.78 49.52
C ASN A 57 13.79 -28.76 48.67
N GLU A 58 14.91 -28.19 48.22
CA GLU A 58 16.28 -28.72 48.01
C GLU A 58 16.51 -29.58 46.76
N GLY A 59 17.51 -29.39 45.99
CA GLY A 59 18.74 -28.57 46.04
C GLY A 59 19.66 -28.89 44.88
N GLU A 60 20.50 -27.95 44.67
CA GLU A 60 21.89 -28.04 44.18
C GLU A 60 22.21 -28.63 42.80
N ASN A 61 22.61 -27.81 41.93
CA ASN A 61 23.99 -27.39 41.60
C ASN A 61 24.63 -27.95 40.34
N VAL A 62 25.22 -27.03 39.63
CA VAL A 62 26.52 -27.01 38.93
C VAL A 62 26.54 -27.26 37.44
N ASP A 63 26.76 -26.13 36.78
CA ASP A 63 27.80 -25.79 35.78
C ASP A 63 27.79 -26.31 34.36
N GLU A 64 28.11 -25.35 33.59
CA GLU A 64 28.94 -25.21 32.38
C GLU A 64 28.28 -25.17 31.03
N ASN A 65 28.33 -23.93 30.51
CA ASN A 65 28.51 -23.49 29.12
C ASN A 65 28.80 -24.60 28.09
N LYS A 66 27.95 -24.65 27.08
CA LYS A 66 28.39 -24.71 25.68
C LYS A 66 27.27 -24.23 24.77
N GLU A 67 27.50 -23.08 24.12
CA GLU A 67 26.86 -22.73 22.86
C GLU A 67 27.18 -23.82 21.84
N GLU A 68 26.18 -24.57 21.44
CA GLU A 68 26.18 -25.29 20.18
C GLU A 68 25.06 -24.77 19.31
N ASN A 69 25.44 -24.03 18.25
CA ASN A 69 24.66 -23.85 17.04
C ASN A 69 24.14 -25.22 16.59
N LYS A 70 22.85 -25.45 16.69
CA LYS A 70 22.19 -26.52 15.94
C LYS A 70 21.51 -25.88 14.75
N ASP A 71 22.19 -25.94 13.59
CA ASP A 71 21.54 -26.05 12.30
C ASP A 71 20.60 -27.27 12.40
N GLU A 72 19.28 -27.00 12.44
CA GLU A 72 18.28 -28.03 12.20
C GLU A 72 18.28 -28.34 10.70
N ASP A 73 19.18 -29.25 10.28
CA ASP A 73 18.99 -30.05 9.08
C ASP A 73 17.69 -30.86 9.29
N LYS A 74 16.58 -30.38 8.76
CA LYS A 74 15.36 -31.17 8.58
C LYS A 74 15.69 -32.28 7.59
N GLN A 75 16.03 -33.43 8.07
CA GLN A 75 16.18 -34.65 7.29
C GLN A 75 14.83 -34.94 6.62
N GLN A 76 14.76 -34.73 5.30
CA GLN A 76 13.56 -35.02 4.50
C GLN A 76 13.19 -36.49 4.68
N SER A 77 11.90 -36.79 4.83
CA SER A 77 11.43 -38.17 4.98
C SER A 77 11.71 -39.00 3.72
N GLU A 78 11.88 -40.30 3.84
CA GLU A 78 12.02 -41.20 2.69
C GLU A 78 10.81 -41.14 1.75
N ALA A 79 9.60 -40.91 2.31
CA ALA A 79 8.37 -40.72 1.54
C ALA A 79 8.43 -39.45 0.67
N LEU A 80 8.86 -38.32 1.25
CA LEU A 80 9.01 -37.05 0.52
C LEU A 80 10.07 -37.16 -0.58
N LEU A 81 11.20 -37.77 -0.32
CA LEU A 81 12.25 -38.01 -1.33
C LEU A 81 11.76 -38.93 -2.46
N ALA A 82 10.98 -39.95 -2.14
CA ALA A 82 10.40 -40.87 -3.13
C ALA A 82 9.36 -40.15 -4.01
N ALA A 83 8.49 -39.31 -3.40
CA ALA A 83 7.51 -38.54 -4.13
C ALA A 83 8.15 -37.48 -5.06
N ILE A 84 9.13 -36.71 -4.56
CA ILE A 84 9.92 -35.79 -5.37
C ILE A 84 10.65 -36.49 -6.53
N GLY A 85 11.21 -37.68 -6.26
CA GLY A 85 11.85 -38.53 -7.28
C GLY A 85 10.87 -39.00 -8.34
N ALA A 86 9.67 -39.44 -7.97
CA ALA A 86 8.65 -39.87 -8.90
C ALA A 86 8.15 -38.72 -9.78
N LEU A 87 7.90 -37.52 -9.19
CA LEU A 87 7.50 -36.30 -9.90
C LEU A 87 8.60 -35.80 -10.86
N ASN A 88 9.88 -35.87 -10.49
CA ASN A 88 11.01 -35.49 -11.34
C ASN A 88 11.21 -36.41 -12.54
N ASN A 89 10.76 -37.65 -12.47
CA ASN A 89 10.85 -38.60 -13.57
C ASN A 89 9.72 -38.48 -14.61
N LEU A 90 8.69 -37.64 -14.34
CA LEU A 90 7.66 -37.37 -15.32
C LEU A 90 8.21 -36.45 -16.44
N PRO A 91 7.92 -36.74 -17.71
CA PRO A 91 8.23 -35.79 -18.79
C PRO A 91 7.39 -34.52 -18.61
N LEU A 92 7.87 -33.39 -19.09
CA LEU A 92 7.04 -32.18 -19.14
C LEU A 92 5.89 -32.40 -20.14
N PHE A 93 4.69 -31.98 -19.77
CA PHE A 93 3.50 -32.09 -20.62
C PHE A 93 3.74 -31.53 -22.02
N ASP A 94 4.34 -30.37 -22.13
CA ASP A 94 4.65 -29.71 -23.41
C ASP A 94 5.73 -30.45 -24.25
N SER A 95 6.41 -31.43 -23.69
CA SER A 95 7.42 -32.24 -24.38
C SER A 95 6.88 -33.53 -24.98
N LEU A 96 5.61 -33.85 -24.77
CA LEU A 96 4.97 -35.05 -25.29
C LEU A 96 4.87 -34.99 -26.83
N THR A 97 5.11 -36.13 -27.50
CA THR A 97 5.05 -36.27 -28.95
C THR A 97 4.09 -37.45 -29.33
N GLU A 98 3.75 -37.57 -30.59
CA GLU A 98 2.93 -38.69 -31.09
C GLU A 98 3.62 -40.06 -30.89
N ASP A 99 4.94 -40.07 -30.70
CA ASP A 99 5.74 -41.28 -30.45
C ASP A 99 5.86 -41.60 -28.94
N THR A 100 5.26 -40.83 -28.05
CA THR A 100 5.32 -41.07 -26.60
C THR A 100 4.48 -42.31 -26.24
N ASP A 101 5.13 -43.31 -25.60
CA ASP A 101 4.44 -44.52 -25.09
C ASP A 101 3.45 -44.13 -23.97
N ALA A 102 2.21 -44.05 -24.34
CA ALA A 102 1.17 -43.57 -23.47
C ALA A 102 0.86 -44.52 -22.30
N ASP A 103 0.96 -45.84 -22.52
CA ASP A 103 0.67 -46.83 -21.45
C ASP A 103 1.79 -46.81 -20.38
N ALA A 104 3.05 -46.71 -20.83
CA ALA A 104 4.16 -46.54 -19.93
C ALA A 104 4.12 -45.19 -19.18
N LEU A 105 3.72 -44.12 -19.84
CA LEU A 105 3.56 -42.82 -19.23
C LEU A 105 2.41 -42.79 -18.21
N LEU A 106 1.25 -43.40 -18.53
CA LEU A 106 0.12 -43.50 -17.60
C LEU A 106 0.51 -44.22 -16.30
N ALA A 107 1.30 -45.28 -16.42
CA ALA A 107 1.79 -46.00 -15.26
C ALA A 107 2.73 -45.14 -14.39
N GLN A 108 3.56 -44.28 -15.01
CA GLN A 108 4.43 -43.34 -14.30
C GLN A 108 3.62 -42.23 -13.60
N VAL A 109 2.59 -41.69 -14.27
CA VAL A 109 1.69 -40.67 -13.70
C VAL A 109 0.94 -41.23 -12.49
N GLN A 110 0.37 -42.44 -12.61
CA GLN A 110 -0.32 -43.10 -11.50
C GLN A 110 0.63 -43.38 -10.30
N ALA A 111 1.87 -43.78 -10.57
CA ALA A 111 2.85 -44.02 -9.54
C ALA A 111 3.28 -42.73 -8.83
N ALA A 112 3.44 -41.62 -9.58
CA ALA A 112 3.75 -40.30 -9.04
C ALA A 112 2.60 -39.75 -8.19
N ARG A 113 1.34 -39.94 -8.63
CA ARG A 113 0.15 -39.58 -7.86
C ARG A 113 0.09 -40.34 -6.54
N ALA A 114 0.25 -41.66 -6.60
CA ALA A 114 0.22 -42.50 -5.39
C ALA A 114 1.31 -42.11 -4.38
N ALA A 115 2.50 -41.75 -4.87
CA ALA A 115 3.59 -41.31 -4.01
C ALA A 115 3.29 -39.93 -3.38
N TYR A 116 2.70 -39.00 -4.13
CA TYR A 116 2.32 -37.70 -3.61
C TYR A 116 1.16 -37.81 -2.60
N ASP A 117 0.15 -38.65 -2.86
CA ASP A 117 -1.00 -38.81 -1.97
C ASP A 117 -0.64 -39.48 -0.64
N ALA A 118 0.45 -40.23 -0.62
CA ALA A 118 0.98 -40.86 0.60
C ALA A 118 1.70 -39.88 1.54
N LEU A 119 1.97 -38.62 1.10
CA LEU A 119 2.59 -37.60 1.92
C LEU A 119 1.63 -37.04 2.95
N THR A 120 2.17 -36.61 4.09
CA THR A 120 1.43 -35.79 5.06
C THR A 120 1.14 -34.39 4.48
N GLU A 121 0.16 -33.66 5.03
CA GLU A 121 -0.18 -32.31 4.57
C GLU A 121 1.02 -31.34 4.71
N GLU A 122 1.88 -31.53 5.72
CA GLU A 122 3.09 -30.74 5.90
C GLU A 122 4.17 -31.05 4.85
N GLU A 123 4.29 -32.32 4.45
CA GLU A 123 5.23 -32.75 3.41
C GLU A 123 4.76 -32.34 2.01
N LYS A 124 3.45 -32.32 1.74
CA LYS A 124 2.88 -31.81 0.49
C LYS A 124 3.25 -30.36 0.22
N LEU A 125 3.38 -29.53 1.27
CA LEU A 125 3.82 -28.14 1.15
C LEU A 125 5.30 -27.99 0.76
N LEU A 126 6.10 -29.04 0.85
CA LEU A 126 7.51 -29.05 0.47
C LEU A 126 7.74 -29.50 -0.99
N VAL A 127 6.70 -29.93 -1.68
CA VAL A 127 6.77 -30.31 -3.10
C VAL A 127 6.68 -29.04 -3.96
N GLU A 128 7.58 -28.89 -4.93
CA GLU A 128 7.58 -27.76 -5.84
C GLU A 128 6.27 -27.71 -6.64
N GLU A 129 5.59 -26.58 -6.62
CA GLU A 129 4.31 -26.34 -7.30
C GLU A 129 4.37 -26.65 -8.80
N ALA A 130 5.48 -26.32 -9.47
CA ALA A 130 5.68 -26.62 -10.89
C ALA A 130 5.66 -28.14 -11.19
N LYS A 131 6.10 -28.98 -10.25
CA LYS A 131 6.09 -30.45 -10.38
C LYS A 131 4.69 -31.02 -10.19
N LEU A 132 3.95 -30.44 -9.23
CA LEU A 132 2.57 -30.82 -9.00
C LEU A 132 1.69 -30.42 -10.20
N ASN A 133 1.88 -29.22 -10.74
CA ASN A 133 1.15 -28.76 -11.93
C ASN A 133 1.41 -29.66 -13.14
N ASN A 134 2.67 -30.07 -13.38
CA ASN A 134 3.00 -31.03 -14.46
C ASN A 134 2.34 -32.39 -14.25
N LEU A 135 2.22 -32.87 -13.02
CA LEU A 135 1.47 -34.10 -12.71
C LEU A 135 -0.02 -33.94 -13.06
N LEU A 136 -0.63 -32.82 -12.66
CA LEU A 136 -2.04 -32.52 -12.94
C LEU A 136 -2.31 -32.40 -14.44
N ASP A 137 -1.43 -31.74 -15.20
CA ASP A 137 -1.56 -31.63 -16.65
C ASP A 137 -1.48 -32.99 -17.36
N LEU A 138 -0.60 -33.89 -16.89
CA LEU A 138 -0.49 -35.24 -17.41
C LEU A 138 -1.72 -36.11 -17.05
N GLU A 139 -2.25 -35.99 -15.83
CA GLU A 139 -3.48 -36.65 -15.40
C GLU A 139 -4.67 -36.20 -16.29
N PHE A 140 -4.82 -34.88 -16.45
CA PHE A 140 -5.86 -34.31 -17.32
C PHE A 140 -5.76 -34.81 -18.77
N PHE A 141 -4.54 -34.98 -19.29
CA PHE A 141 -4.30 -35.53 -20.62
C PHE A 141 -4.86 -36.96 -20.73
N PHE A 142 -4.66 -37.81 -19.73
CA PHE A 142 -5.14 -39.18 -19.75
C PHE A 142 -6.65 -39.31 -19.52
N GLU A 143 -7.21 -38.46 -18.67
CA GLU A 143 -8.67 -38.41 -18.44
C GLU A 143 -9.44 -37.99 -19.68
N ASN A 144 -8.86 -37.14 -20.53
CA ASN A 144 -9.49 -36.62 -21.73
C ASN A 144 -9.08 -37.34 -23.05
N ARG A 145 -8.31 -38.44 -22.98
CA ARG A 145 -7.87 -39.19 -24.16
C ARG A 145 -8.95 -40.12 -24.63
N PRO A 146 -9.39 -40.04 -25.92
CA PRO A 146 -10.27 -41.08 -26.48
C PRO A 146 -9.62 -42.44 -26.40
N SER A 147 -10.30 -43.45 -25.84
CA SER A 147 -9.79 -44.80 -25.75
C SER A 147 -9.70 -45.42 -27.14
N ASN A 148 -8.52 -45.46 -27.70
CA ASN A 148 -8.19 -46.29 -28.86
C ASN A 148 -7.82 -47.68 -28.37
N THR A 149 -8.80 -48.57 -28.34
CA THR A 149 -8.55 -50.03 -28.31
C THR A 149 -8.53 -50.54 -29.74
N PRO A 150 -7.43 -51.09 -30.26
CA PRO A 150 -7.44 -51.85 -31.49
C PRO A 150 -8.06 -53.24 -31.23
N ALA A 151 -9.09 -53.60 -32.02
CA ALA A 151 -9.52 -54.98 -32.16
C ALA A 151 -8.43 -55.74 -32.92
N ASP A 152 -8.05 -56.87 -32.36
CA ASP A 152 -7.60 -58.11 -33.00
C ASP A 152 -6.38 -58.76 -32.30
N ALA A 153 -6.68 -59.84 -31.54
CA ALA A 153 -5.91 -61.09 -31.58
C ALA A 153 -6.73 -62.21 -30.94
N PRO A 154 -6.67 -63.43 -31.43
CA PRO A 154 -7.63 -64.51 -31.16
C PRO A 154 -7.33 -65.25 -29.88
N VAL A 155 -8.38 -65.57 -29.12
CA VAL A 155 -8.30 -66.45 -27.96
C VAL A 155 -9.04 -67.75 -28.31
N ASP A 156 -8.28 -68.81 -28.14
CA ASP A 156 -8.81 -70.21 -28.20
C ASP A 156 -9.68 -70.52 -26.95
N GLN A 157 -10.81 -71.09 -27.29
CA GLN A 157 -11.77 -71.88 -26.58
C GLN A 157 -11.65 -72.22 -25.09
N VAL A 158 -12.74 -72.04 -24.35
CA VAL A 158 -13.50 -73.16 -23.72
C VAL A 158 -14.96 -72.75 -23.46
N VAL A 159 -15.82 -73.37 -24.27
CA VAL A 159 -17.11 -73.98 -24.02
C VAL A 159 -18.03 -73.53 -22.88
N ALA A 160 -19.16 -73.13 -23.37
CA ALA A 160 -20.55 -73.58 -23.10
C ALA A 160 -21.45 -72.82 -22.14
N THR A 161 -22.41 -72.33 -22.75
CA THR A 161 -23.89 -72.36 -22.48
C THR A 161 -24.45 -71.16 -21.70
N GLN A 162 -25.11 -70.45 -22.37
CA GLN A 162 -26.51 -70.04 -22.46
C GLN A 162 -26.68 -68.68 -23.03
N ASN A 163 -27.32 -68.63 -24.21
CA ASN A 163 -27.93 -67.45 -24.74
C ASN A 163 -29.02 -66.95 -23.79
N GLU A 164 -28.75 -65.87 -23.20
CA GLU A 164 -29.80 -64.87 -23.02
C GLU A 164 -29.28 -63.59 -23.68
N THR A 165 -29.90 -63.28 -24.82
CA THR A 165 -29.84 -61.97 -25.43
C THR A 165 -30.52 -61.02 -24.44
N GLU A 166 -29.77 -60.47 -23.49
CA GLU A 166 -30.20 -59.26 -22.81
C GLU A 166 -30.21 -58.16 -23.88
N THR A 167 -31.37 -57.90 -24.43
CA THR A 167 -31.67 -56.69 -25.15
C THR A 167 -31.54 -55.58 -24.07
N ALA A 168 -30.44 -54.80 -24.10
CA ALA A 168 -30.33 -53.60 -23.29
C ALA A 168 -31.67 -52.86 -23.38
N GLU A 169 -32.30 -52.59 -22.24
CA GLU A 169 -33.57 -51.85 -22.19
C GLU A 169 -33.34 -50.44 -22.75
N ALA A 170 -34.33 -49.91 -23.47
CA ALA A 170 -34.30 -48.52 -23.95
C ALA A 170 -34.18 -47.57 -22.72
N GLY A 171 -33.41 -46.50 -22.84
CA GLY A 171 -33.17 -45.55 -21.75
C GLY A 171 -31.89 -45.79 -20.94
N THR A 172 -31.02 -46.67 -21.42
CA THR A 172 -29.66 -46.82 -20.89
C THR A 172 -28.66 -46.01 -21.75
N GLN A 173 -27.47 -45.76 -21.19
CA GLN A 173 -26.41 -45.05 -21.91
C GLN A 173 -26.00 -45.75 -23.20
N GLU A 174 -25.98 -47.10 -23.21
CA GLU A 174 -25.61 -47.91 -24.36
C GLU A 174 -26.76 -47.96 -25.42
N LYS A 175 -28.01 -47.77 -24.96
CA LYS A 175 -29.20 -47.75 -25.81
C LYS A 175 -30.15 -46.63 -25.36
N PRO A 176 -29.84 -45.35 -25.68
CA PRO A 176 -30.72 -44.26 -25.31
C PRO A 176 -32.09 -44.35 -26.01
N THR A 177 -33.11 -43.78 -25.37
CA THR A 177 -34.43 -43.62 -25.99
C THR A 177 -34.34 -42.54 -27.06
N GLU A 178 -34.40 -42.91 -28.33
CA GLU A 178 -34.32 -42.00 -29.47
C GLU A 178 -35.70 -41.33 -29.70
N VAL A 179 -35.72 -40.00 -29.80
CA VAL A 179 -36.96 -39.23 -29.93
C VAL A 179 -36.87 -38.25 -31.11
N SER A 180 -37.98 -38.12 -31.87
CA SER A 180 -38.07 -37.31 -33.07
C SER A 180 -39.20 -36.27 -33.04
N ASP A 181 -40.07 -36.32 -32.03
CA ASP A 181 -41.22 -35.42 -31.91
C ASP A 181 -41.51 -35.04 -30.43
N ALA A 182 -42.43 -34.11 -30.26
CA ALA A 182 -42.76 -33.54 -28.96
C ALA A 182 -43.41 -34.54 -27.99
N GLN A 183 -44.24 -35.44 -28.51
CA GLN A 183 -44.91 -36.42 -27.63
C GLN A 183 -43.92 -37.49 -27.17
N GLY A 184 -43.14 -38.03 -28.13
CA GLY A 184 -42.10 -39.02 -27.81
C GLY A 184 -41.07 -38.47 -26.80
N LEU A 185 -40.67 -37.18 -26.89
CA LEU A 185 -39.81 -36.55 -25.91
C LEU A 185 -40.46 -36.47 -24.50
N LYS A 186 -41.74 -36.08 -24.43
CA LYS A 186 -42.46 -36.03 -23.14
C LYS A 186 -42.61 -37.40 -22.49
N ASP A 187 -42.95 -38.42 -23.28
CA ASP A 187 -43.09 -39.79 -22.79
C ASP A 187 -41.74 -40.35 -22.33
N ALA A 188 -40.63 -40.04 -23.04
CA ALA A 188 -39.29 -40.45 -22.65
C ALA A 188 -38.82 -39.73 -21.37
N VAL A 189 -39.14 -38.45 -21.20
CA VAL A 189 -38.83 -37.68 -19.99
C VAL A 189 -39.61 -38.22 -18.77
N GLU A 190 -40.89 -38.59 -18.94
CA GLU A 190 -41.69 -39.23 -17.91
C GLU A 190 -41.11 -40.59 -17.48
N ALA A 191 -40.60 -41.36 -18.45
CA ALA A 191 -39.93 -42.63 -18.18
C ALA A 191 -38.57 -42.50 -17.52
N GLY A 192 -37.83 -41.38 -17.79
CA GLY A 192 -36.48 -41.14 -17.30
C GLY A 192 -35.38 -41.85 -18.08
N GLY A 193 -34.16 -41.75 -17.62
CA GLY A 193 -32.95 -42.34 -18.19
C GLY A 193 -32.36 -41.56 -19.37
N TYR A 194 -31.67 -42.25 -20.27
CA TYR A 194 -30.94 -41.67 -21.39
C TYR A 194 -31.80 -41.42 -22.60
N ILE A 195 -31.89 -40.17 -23.05
CA ILE A 195 -32.70 -39.69 -24.17
C ILE A 195 -31.82 -39.05 -25.23
N LYS A 196 -32.01 -39.37 -26.50
CA LYS A 196 -31.25 -38.77 -27.61
C LYS A 196 -32.20 -38.13 -28.61
N LEU A 197 -31.95 -36.87 -28.95
CA LEU A 197 -32.72 -36.16 -29.96
C LEU A 197 -32.30 -36.58 -31.37
N ASN A 198 -33.25 -37.01 -32.21
CA ASN A 198 -33.02 -37.31 -33.61
C ASN A 198 -33.58 -36.25 -34.57
N ALA A 199 -34.34 -35.29 -34.06
CA ALA A 199 -34.90 -34.18 -34.82
C ALA A 199 -34.92 -32.90 -33.97
N ASN A 200 -35.06 -31.74 -34.62
CA ASN A 200 -35.41 -30.50 -33.91
C ASN A 200 -36.83 -30.63 -33.36
N ILE A 201 -37.02 -30.33 -32.09
CA ILE A 201 -38.28 -30.52 -31.37
C ILE A 201 -38.75 -29.21 -30.76
N THR A 202 -40.05 -28.90 -30.94
CA THR A 202 -40.71 -27.83 -30.20
C THR A 202 -41.55 -28.47 -29.09
N ALA A 203 -41.01 -28.42 -27.86
CA ALA A 203 -41.67 -28.94 -26.65
C ALA A 203 -41.15 -28.23 -25.41
N SER A 204 -41.98 -28.04 -24.44
CA SER A 204 -41.57 -27.71 -23.07
C SER A 204 -41.66 -28.98 -22.22
N ILE A 205 -40.59 -29.29 -21.52
CA ILE A 205 -40.47 -30.49 -20.69
C ILE A 205 -40.26 -30.13 -19.22
N GLU A 206 -40.78 -30.98 -18.34
CA GLU A 206 -40.60 -30.89 -16.90
C GLU A 206 -39.91 -32.16 -16.40
N ILE A 207 -38.76 -31.99 -15.73
CA ILE A 207 -37.94 -33.07 -15.22
C ILE A 207 -38.28 -33.29 -13.76
N THR A 208 -38.85 -34.43 -13.42
CA THR A 208 -39.25 -34.82 -12.05
C THR A 208 -38.51 -36.04 -11.54
N ASN A 209 -37.70 -36.66 -12.40
CA ASN A 209 -36.87 -37.84 -12.13
C ASN A 209 -35.46 -37.60 -12.69
N GLU A 210 -34.67 -38.67 -12.84
CA GLU A 210 -33.35 -38.61 -13.45
C GLU A 210 -33.42 -38.72 -14.97
N VAL A 211 -32.92 -37.74 -15.70
CA VAL A 211 -32.90 -37.65 -17.17
C VAL A 211 -31.51 -37.24 -17.66
N HIS A 212 -30.97 -38.03 -18.59
CA HIS A 212 -29.79 -37.67 -19.38
C HIS A 212 -30.24 -37.35 -20.82
N LEU A 213 -30.02 -36.10 -21.28
CA LEU A 213 -30.47 -35.63 -22.59
C LEU A 213 -29.27 -35.32 -23.50
N ASP A 214 -29.04 -36.20 -24.49
CA ASP A 214 -28.11 -35.92 -25.61
C ASP A 214 -28.82 -35.09 -26.68
N LEU A 215 -28.36 -33.86 -26.88
CA LEU A 215 -28.92 -32.96 -27.90
C LEU A 215 -28.58 -33.40 -29.32
N ASN A 216 -27.53 -34.19 -29.53
CA ASN A 216 -27.17 -34.81 -30.82
C ASN A 216 -27.20 -33.82 -31.99
N GLY A 217 -26.73 -32.61 -31.83
CA GLY A 217 -26.73 -31.55 -32.86
C GLY A 217 -28.13 -30.97 -33.19
N LYS A 218 -29.14 -31.21 -32.36
CA LYS A 218 -30.52 -30.75 -32.59
C LYS A 218 -30.88 -29.57 -31.71
N THR A 219 -31.98 -28.91 -32.08
CA THR A 219 -32.54 -27.78 -31.32
C THR A 219 -33.81 -28.23 -30.61
N LEU A 220 -33.84 -28.02 -29.30
CA LEU A 220 -35.03 -28.08 -28.46
C LEU A 220 -35.55 -26.68 -28.23
N THR A 221 -36.76 -26.35 -28.69
CA THR A 221 -37.40 -25.05 -28.53
C THR A 221 -38.67 -25.19 -27.69
N ASN A 222 -39.03 -24.21 -26.90
CA ASN A 222 -40.16 -24.23 -25.99
C ASN A 222 -41.53 -24.18 -26.65
N GLU A 223 -42.56 -24.67 -25.96
CA GLU A 223 -43.98 -24.33 -26.22
C GLU A 223 -44.22 -22.86 -25.80
N ALA A 224 -45.14 -22.19 -26.45
CA ALA A 224 -45.48 -20.81 -26.20
C ALA A 224 -45.81 -20.52 -24.72
N GLY A 225 -45.14 -19.52 -24.14
CA GLY A 225 -45.38 -19.07 -22.78
C GLY A 225 -44.77 -19.94 -21.68
N LYS A 226 -43.93 -20.91 -22.00
CA LYS A 226 -43.27 -21.80 -21.03
C LYS A 226 -41.76 -21.74 -21.11
N PRO A 227 -41.04 -22.09 -20.03
CA PRO A 227 -39.62 -22.46 -20.10
C PRO A 227 -39.44 -23.62 -21.09
N THR A 228 -38.25 -23.78 -21.69
CA THR A 228 -37.99 -24.93 -22.55
C THR A 228 -37.79 -26.18 -21.71
N ILE A 229 -36.94 -26.10 -20.68
CA ILE A 229 -36.76 -27.16 -19.69
C ILE A 229 -37.03 -26.59 -18.31
N THR A 230 -37.87 -27.27 -17.54
CA THR A 230 -38.05 -27.03 -16.10
C THR A 230 -37.56 -28.25 -15.36
N VAL A 231 -36.65 -28.09 -14.40
CA VAL A 231 -36.27 -29.17 -13.48
C VAL A 231 -36.93 -28.87 -12.15
N ALA A 232 -37.85 -29.75 -11.78
CA ALA A 232 -38.67 -29.63 -10.59
C ALA A 232 -37.88 -30.07 -9.33
N ASN A 233 -38.48 -29.86 -8.18
CA ASN A 233 -37.93 -30.36 -6.91
C ASN A 233 -37.77 -31.90 -6.97
N GLY A 234 -36.58 -32.39 -6.68
CA GLY A 234 -36.22 -33.81 -6.76
C GLY A 234 -35.89 -34.32 -8.16
N GLY A 235 -36.08 -33.51 -9.21
CA GLY A 235 -35.66 -33.86 -10.58
C GLY A 235 -34.14 -33.69 -10.76
N SER A 236 -33.56 -34.51 -11.65
CA SER A 236 -32.15 -34.48 -11.99
C SER A 236 -31.98 -34.51 -13.50
N LEU A 237 -31.29 -33.51 -14.07
CA LEU A 237 -31.06 -33.37 -15.51
C LEU A 237 -29.57 -33.28 -15.79
N THR A 238 -29.08 -34.14 -16.66
CA THR A 238 -27.79 -33.99 -17.33
C THR A 238 -28.03 -33.70 -18.81
N VAL A 239 -27.43 -32.63 -19.37
CA VAL A 239 -27.48 -32.34 -20.81
C VAL A 239 -26.09 -32.44 -21.38
N ASP A 240 -25.92 -33.20 -22.42
CA ASP A 240 -24.66 -33.33 -23.15
C ASP A 240 -24.87 -33.29 -24.69
N GLY A 241 -23.79 -33.52 -25.42
CA GLY A 241 -23.79 -33.43 -26.87
C GLY A 241 -23.83 -32.01 -27.41
N SER A 242 -23.48 -31.85 -28.68
CA SER A 242 -23.68 -30.58 -29.38
C SER A 242 -25.17 -30.37 -29.70
N GLY A 243 -25.64 -29.16 -29.75
CA GLY A 243 -27.01 -28.80 -30.05
C GLY A 243 -27.44 -27.51 -29.37
N THR A 244 -28.71 -27.18 -29.38
CA THR A 244 -29.23 -25.93 -28.84
C THR A 244 -30.48 -26.15 -27.99
N VAL A 245 -30.51 -25.57 -26.82
CA VAL A 245 -31.73 -25.37 -26.03
C VAL A 245 -32.08 -23.88 -26.12
N ASP A 246 -33.18 -23.60 -26.83
CA ASP A 246 -33.61 -22.24 -27.13
C ASP A 246 -34.96 -21.91 -26.50
N ASN A 247 -35.18 -20.68 -26.13
CA ASN A 247 -36.47 -20.18 -25.69
C ASN A 247 -36.87 -18.94 -26.50
N VAL A 248 -38.10 -18.93 -27.01
CA VAL A 248 -38.66 -17.86 -27.84
C VAL A 248 -39.81 -17.13 -27.14
N SER A 249 -40.08 -17.42 -25.88
CA SER A 249 -41.19 -16.82 -25.14
C SER A 249 -40.76 -15.70 -24.22
N HIS A 250 -41.59 -14.67 -24.16
CA HIS A 250 -41.38 -13.55 -23.25
C HIS A 250 -41.25 -14.01 -21.78
N ALA A 251 -40.22 -13.50 -21.07
CA ALA A 251 -39.95 -13.72 -19.64
C ALA A 251 -39.87 -15.20 -19.22
N LYS A 252 -39.35 -16.07 -20.12
CA LYS A 252 -39.14 -17.49 -19.86
C LYS A 252 -37.71 -17.91 -20.20
N PRO A 253 -37.02 -18.67 -19.31
CA PRO A 253 -35.65 -19.13 -19.55
C PRO A 253 -35.64 -20.36 -20.50
N ALA A 254 -34.47 -20.63 -21.07
CA ALA A 254 -34.22 -21.92 -21.75
C ALA A 254 -34.17 -23.08 -20.72
N VAL A 255 -33.52 -22.85 -19.55
CA VAL A 255 -33.54 -23.81 -18.45
C VAL A 255 -33.94 -23.08 -17.15
N LEU A 256 -35.00 -23.58 -16.50
CA LEU A 256 -35.40 -23.24 -15.15
C LEU A 256 -35.07 -24.39 -14.20
N ASN A 257 -34.10 -24.23 -13.34
CA ASN A 257 -33.86 -25.16 -12.24
C ASN A 257 -34.58 -24.68 -10.99
N GLN A 258 -35.60 -25.37 -10.55
CA GLN A 258 -36.36 -25.02 -9.35
C GLN A 258 -35.58 -25.42 -8.07
N GLN A 259 -35.98 -24.89 -6.93
CA GLN A 259 -35.45 -25.28 -5.61
C GLN A 259 -35.54 -26.82 -5.45
N GLY A 260 -34.42 -27.41 -5.01
CA GLY A 260 -34.30 -28.88 -4.86
C GLY A 260 -34.08 -29.65 -6.17
N GLY A 261 -34.04 -28.99 -7.33
CA GLY A 261 -33.65 -29.59 -8.60
C GLY A 261 -32.12 -29.61 -8.77
N THR A 262 -31.64 -30.58 -9.53
CA THR A 262 -30.19 -30.74 -9.86
C THR A 262 -29.99 -30.71 -11.38
N VAL A 263 -29.08 -29.89 -11.87
CA VAL A 263 -28.76 -29.75 -13.30
C VAL A 263 -27.28 -29.87 -13.54
N VAL A 264 -26.87 -30.65 -14.51
CA VAL A 264 -25.50 -30.72 -15.05
C VAL A 264 -25.55 -30.42 -16.54
N LEU A 265 -24.93 -29.34 -16.97
CA LEU A 265 -24.78 -28.96 -18.37
C LEU A 265 -23.35 -29.25 -18.80
N SER A 266 -23.15 -30.29 -19.62
CA SER A 266 -21.83 -30.71 -20.11
C SER A 266 -21.62 -30.39 -21.58
N GLY A 267 -22.71 -29.97 -22.30
CA GLY A 267 -22.64 -29.59 -23.70
C GLY A 267 -23.80 -28.70 -24.12
N GLY A 268 -23.80 -28.27 -25.38
CA GLY A 268 -24.84 -27.49 -26.00
C GLY A 268 -24.75 -25.97 -25.84
N SER A 269 -25.58 -25.32 -26.65
CA SER A 269 -25.75 -23.85 -26.63
C SER A 269 -27.12 -23.53 -26.03
N TYR A 270 -27.13 -22.56 -25.11
CA TYR A 270 -28.33 -22.11 -24.41
C TYR A 270 -28.64 -20.68 -24.83
N THR A 271 -29.75 -20.47 -25.56
CA THR A 271 -30.06 -19.22 -26.22
C THR A 271 -31.48 -18.75 -25.94
N ARG A 272 -31.74 -17.51 -26.33
CA ARG A 272 -33.06 -16.89 -26.41
C ARG A 272 -33.17 -16.14 -27.72
N SER A 273 -33.57 -16.90 -28.84
CA SER A 273 -33.43 -16.46 -30.22
C SER A 273 -34.43 -15.40 -30.67
N LYS A 274 -35.43 -15.03 -29.87
CA LYS A 274 -36.42 -13.99 -30.17
C LYS A 274 -36.43 -12.83 -29.22
N GLU A 275 -35.27 -12.45 -28.75
CA GLU A 275 -35.08 -11.23 -27.98
C GLU A 275 -34.96 -10.00 -28.90
N ASP A 276 -36.07 -9.65 -29.52
CA ASP A 276 -36.13 -8.59 -30.52
C ASP A 276 -36.64 -7.25 -30.00
N SER A 277 -36.96 -7.14 -28.70
CA SER A 277 -37.36 -5.89 -28.09
C SER A 277 -36.67 -5.67 -26.75
N GLU A 278 -36.34 -4.42 -26.51
CA GLU A 278 -35.70 -3.95 -25.29
C GLU A 278 -36.42 -4.32 -23.97
N LYS A 279 -37.70 -4.69 -24.07
CA LYS A 279 -38.53 -4.98 -22.87
C LYS A 279 -38.85 -6.48 -22.75
N ASN A 280 -38.27 -7.33 -23.57
CA ASN A 280 -38.60 -8.73 -23.62
C ASN A 280 -37.43 -9.67 -23.22
N SER A 281 -36.41 -9.14 -22.62
CA SER A 281 -35.24 -9.88 -22.15
C SER A 281 -35.57 -10.69 -20.88
N PHE A 282 -34.96 -11.85 -20.76
CA PHE A 282 -35.02 -12.69 -19.58
C PHE A 282 -33.74 -13.52 -19.47
N TYR A 283 -33.53 -14.22 -18.37
CA TYR A 283 -32.41 -15.13 -18.20
C TYR A 283 -32.43 -16.31 -19.22
N ASN A 284 -31.27 -16.69 -19.74
CA ASN A 284 -31.15 -17.96 -20.49
C ASN A 284 -31.20 -19.12 -19.51
N LEU A 285 -30.46 -19.06 -18.43
CA LEU A 285 -30.44 -20.03 -17.34
C LEU A 285 -30.88 -19.36 -16.05
N GLN A 286 -31.83 -19.98 -15.35
CA GLN A 286 -32.28 -19.56 -14.02
C GLN A 286 -32.13 -20.72 -13.06
N ASN A 287 -31.27 -20.56 -12.05
CA ASN A 287 -30.98 -21.58 -11.06
C ASN A 287 -31.49 -21.15 -9.68
N LEU A 288 -32.36 -21.96 -9.08
CA LEU A 288 -32.84 -21.86 -7.70
C LEU A 288 -32.50 -23.14 -6.91
N GLY A 289 -31.83 -24.10 -7.50
CA GLY A 289 -31.37 -25.35 -6.91
C GLY A 289 -29.86 -25.55 -7.06
N THR A 290 -29.42 -26.71 -7.49
CA THR A 290 -27.99 -26.98 -7.75
C THR A 290 -27.76 -27.10 -9.24
N MET A 291 -26.83 -26.31 -9.79
CA MET A 291 -26.48 -26.35 -11.21
C MET A 291 -24.94 -26.38 -11.38
N THR A 292 -24.49 -27.31 -12.22
CA THR A 292 -23.08 -27.40 -12.66
C THR A 292 -22.99 -27.14 -14.15
N ILE A 293 -22.06 -26.28 -14.60
CA ILE A 293 -21.83 -25.96 -16.01
C ILE A 293 -20.37 -26.28 -16.35
N ASN A 294 -20.19 -27.18 -17.32
CA ASN A 294 -18.90 -27.69 -17.74
C ASN A 294 -18.37 -27.01 -19.02
N SER A 295 -17.15 -27.35 -19.45
CA SER A 295 -16.42 -26.70 -20.56
C SER A 295 -17.13 -26.77 -21.94
N GLY A 296 -17.94 -27.77 -22.18
CA GLY A 296 -18.66 -27.93 -23.46
C GLY A 296 -19.85 -26.99 -23.70
N VAL A 297 -20.17 -26.13 -22.77
CA VAL A 297 -21.35 -25.27 -22.75
C VAL A 297 -21.07 -23.88 -23.33
N SER A 298 -22.03 -23.37 -24.11
CA SER A 298 -22.07 -21.98 -24.56
C SER A 298 -23.40 -21.32 -24.14
N VAL A 299 -23.31 -20.18 -23.46
CA VAL A 299 -24.50 -19.40 -23.07
C VAL A 299 -24.32 -17.98 -23.61
N THR A 300 -25.22 -17.63 -24.57
CA THR A 300 -25.12 -16.33 -25.26
C THR A 300 -26.47 -15.65 -25.41
N ALA A 301 -26.50 -14.34 -25.32
CA ALA A 301 -27.64 -13.53 -25.69
C ALA A 301 -27.17 -12.16 -26.21
N ASP A 302 -27.84 -11.68 -27.25
CA ASP A 302 -27.68 -10.33 -27.79
C ASP A 302 -28.44 -9.28 -26.95
N GLY A 303 -29.42 -9.75 -26.16
CA GLY A 303 -30.23 -8.90 -25.27
C GLY A 303 -29.46 -8.37 -24.07
N HIS A 304 -29.78 -7.15 -23.65
CA HIS A 304 -29.06 -6.42 -22.58
C HIS A 304 -29.96 -5.94 -21.43
N TYR A 305 -31.24 -6.41 -21.37
CA TYR A 305 -32.19 -5.99 -20.33
C TYR A 305 -32.29 -6.95 -19.14
N SER A 306 -31.78 -8.15 -19.25
CA SER A 306 -31.70 -9.14 -18.18
C SER A 306 -30.33 -9.81 -18.20
N SER A 307 -29.89 -10.29 -17.05
CA SER A 307 -28.67 -11.06 -16.95
C SER A 307 -28.78 -12.37 -17.71
N LEU A 308 -27.66 -12.90 -18.18
CA LEU A 308 -27.63 -14.13 -18.98
C LEU A 308 -27.93 -15.37 -18.12
N VAL A 309 -27.20 -15.49 -17.01
CA VAL A 309 -27.41 -16.55 -16.00
C VAL A 309 -27.80 -15.89 -14.68
N ALA A 310 -28.90 -16.36 -14.10
CA ALA A 310 -29.31 -15.95 -12.75
C ALA A 310 -29.18 -17.12 -11.78
N ASN A 311 -28.50 -16.90 -10.66
CA ASN A 311 -28.35 -17.84 -9.57
C ASN A 311 -28.89 -17.21 -8.30
N GLY A 312 -29.84 -17.88 -7.66
CA GLY A 312 -30.51 -17.36 -6.46
C GLY A 312 -31.82 -16.64 -6.77
N TRP A 313 -32.29 -15.93 -5.78
CA TRP A 313 -33.61 -15.32 -5.74
C TRP A 313 -33.51 -13.83 -6.10
N LYS A 314 -34.60 -13.31 -6.64
CA LYS A 314 -34.64 -11.88 -6.99
C LYS A 314 -34.49 -11.03 -5.73
N ASP A 315 -33.64 -10.00 -5.82
CA ASP A 315 -33.38 -9.02 -4.77
C ASP A 315 -34.63 -8.52 -4.02
N GLY A 316 -34.57 -8.48 -2.70
CA GLY A 316 -35.65 -8.01 -1.81
C GLY A 316 -36.96 -8.78 -1.89
N SER A 317 -37.03 -9.85 -2.64
CA SER A 317 -38.26 -10.64 -2.79
C SER A 317 -38.40 -11.77 -1.76
N GLN A 318 -37.32 -12.12 -1.09
CA GLN A 318 -37.26 -13.25 -0.17
C GLN A 318 -36.65 -12.88 1.18
N ASN A 319 -37.42 -12.23 2.03
CA ASN A 319 -37.04 -11.94 3.42
C ASN A 319 -37.11 -13.16 4.37
N THR A 320 -37.54 -14.29 3.88
CA THR A 320 -37.57 -15.56 4.63
C THR A 320 -36.41 -16.42 4.15
N ALA A 321 -35.77 -17.14 5.07
CA ALA A 321 -34.70 -18.06 4.74
C ALA A 321 -35.12 -19.04 3.64
N GLN A 322 -34.33 -19.06 2.57
CA GLN A 322 -34.47 -20.01 1.46
C GLN A 322 -33.30 -20.99 1.54
N GLU A 323 -33.42 -22.12 0.81
CA GLU A 323 -32.25 -22.96 0.54
C GLU A 323 -31.34 -22.22 -0.45
N GLU A 324 -30.04 -22.35 -0.27
CA GLU A 324 -29.04 -21.73 -1.13
C GLU A 324 -29.17 -22.30 -2.56
N ALA A 325 -29.11 -21.42 -3.55
CA ALA A 325 -29.00 -21.80 -4.94
C ALA A 325 -27.52 -21.92 -5.28
N ASN A 326 -27.07 -23.12 -5.62
CA ASN A 326 -25.66 -23.41 -5.85
C ASN A 326 -25.36 -23.48 -7.36
N LEU A 327 -24.48 -22.61 -7.84
CA LEU A 327 -24.01 -22.61 -9.24
C LEU A 327 -22.50 -22.83 -9.28
N THR A 328 -22.09 -23.95 -9.86
CA THR A 328 -20.66 -24.25 -10.08
C THR A 328 -20.36 -24.17 -11.58
N ILE A 329 -19.37 -23.41 -12.01
CA ILE A 329 -18.91 -23.27 -13.39
C ILE A 329 -17.45 -23.73 -13.46
N THR A 330 -17.23 -24.85 -14.13
CA THR A 330 -15.90 -25.41 -14.35
C THR A 330 -15.32 -25.05 -15.72
N GLY A 331 -16.15 -24.52 -16.63
CA GLY A 331 -15.73 -24.12 -17.98
C GLY A 331 -16.87 -23.53 -18.78
N GLY A 332 -16.68 -23.42 -20.09
CA GLY A 332 -17.71 -22.92 -21.02
C GLY A 332 -17.48 -21.49 -21.48
N ASN A 333 -18.34 -21.00 -22.38
CA ASN A 333 -18.28 -19.68 -22.97
C ASN A 333 -19.55 -18.90 -22.65
N PHE A 334 -19.37 -17.71 -22.02
CA PHE A 334 -20.49 -16.89 -21.58
C PHE A 334 -20.33 -15.47 -22.14
N SER A 335 -21.32 -14.99 -22.90
CA SER A 335 -21.24 -13.66 -23.51
C SER A 335 -22.61 -13.01 -23.64
N GLY A 336 -22.74 -11.79 -23.18
CA GLY A 336 -23.92 -10.94 -23.30
C GLY A 336 -24.74 -10.79 -22.02
N GLY A 337 -25.98 -10.36 -22.20
CA GLY A 337 -26.87 -9.98 -21.11
C GLY A 337 -26.56 -8.64 -20.44
N LEU A 338 -27.42 -8.21 -19.53
CA LEU A 338 -27.18 -7.03 -18.69
C LEU A 338 -25.96 -7.27 -17.79
N ASN A 339 -25.95 -8.38 -17.08
CA ASN A 339 -24.76 -8.99 -16.49
C ASN A 339 -24.64 -10.40 -17.09
N THR A 340 -23.43 -10.87 -17.31
CA THR A 340 -23.26 -12.24 -17.81
C THR A 340 -23.72 -13.26 -16.76
N ILE A 341 -23.34 -13.05 -15.50
CA ILE A 341 -23.85 -13.82 -14.37
C ILE A 341 -24.38 -12.85 -13.30
N LYS A 342 -25.58 -13.12 -12.80
CA LYS A 342 -26.14 -12.47 -11.62
C LYS A 342 -26.24 -13.51 -10.50
N ASN A 343 -25.43 -13.38 -9.48
CA ASN A 343 -25.51 -14.14 -8.25
C ASN A 343 -26.31 -13.31 -7.24
N ASP A 344 -27.55 -13.68 -7.03
CA ASP A 344 -28.58 -12.92 -6.33
C ASP A 344 -28.74 -13.41 -4.87
N ASP A 345 -29.83 -13.04 -4.22
CA ASP A 345 -30.16 -13.44 -2.85
C ASP A 345 -30.05 -14.95 -2.68
N TRP A 346 -29.43 -15.42 -1.61
CA TRP A 346 -29.19 -16.84 -1.31
C TRP A 346 -28.37 -17.58 -2.37
N GLY A 347 -27.80 -16.88 -3.37
CA GLY A 347 -26.98 -17.48 -4.40
C GLY A 347 -25.57 -17.76 -3.90
N VAL A 348 -25.05 -18.96 -4.16
CA VAL A 348 -23.65 -19.35 -3.96
C VAL A 348 -23.08 -19.69 -5.33
N LEU A 349 -22.04 -18.95 -5.75
CA LEU A 349 -21.39 -19.06 -7.04
C LEU A 349 -19.94 -19.52 -6.88
N GLU A 350 -19.60 -20.58 -7.61
CA GLU A 350 -18.21 -21.07 -7.71
C GLU A 350 -17.78 -21.10 -9.17
N ILE A 351 -16.66 -20.44 -9.51
CA ILE A 351 -16.09 -20.44 -10.86
C ILE A 351 -14.65 -20.92 -10.77
N SER A 352 -14.35 -22.04 -11.41
CA SER A 352 -12.99 -22.57 -11.52
C SER A 352 -12.42 -22.51 -12.94
N GLY A 353 -13.24 -22.17 -13.95
CA GLY A 353 -12.82 -22.07 -15.35
C GLY A 353 -13.88 -21.40 -16.21
N GLY A 354 -13.58 -21.25 -17.51
CA GLY A 354 -14.49 -20.67 -18.51
C GLY A 354 -14.03 -19.30 -19.02
N ASN A 355 -14.68 -18.85 -20.10
CA ASN A 355 -14.46 -17.56 -20.74
C ASN A 355 -15.70 -16.68 -20.58
N PHE A 356 -15.51 -15.50 -20.05
CA PHE A 356 -16.62 -14.60 -19.71
C PHE A 356 -16.41 -13.24 -20.34
N SER A 357 -17.46 -12.67 -20.94
CA SER A 357 -17.44 -11.32 -21.49
C SER A 357 -18.78 -10.60 -21.32
N ASN A 358 -18.73 -9.29 -21.16
CA ASN A 358 -19.87 -8.40 -21.06
C ASN A 358 -19.57 -7.05 -21.72
N THR A 359 -20.58 -6.42 -22.30
CA THR A 359 -20.46 -5.09 -22.91
C THR A 359 -21.41 -4.08 -22.31
N THR A 360 -22.25 -4.50 -21.34
CA THR A 360 -23.37 -3.70 -20.85
C THR A 360 -23.13 -3.17 -19.43
N GLN A 361 -23.06 -4.03 -18.41
CA GLN A 361 -22.95 -3.59 -17.02
C GLN A 361 -21.78 -4.25 -16.27
N ALA A 362 -21.84 -5.58 -16.03
CA ALA A 362 -20.76 -6.33 -15.41
C ALA A 362 -20.75 -7.77 -15.89
N THR A 363 -19.58 -8.40 -15.89
CA THR A 363 -19.50 -9.84 -16.17
C THR A 363 -20.15 -10.63 -15.04
N VAL A 364 -19.83 -10.33 -13.79
CA VAL A 364 -20.44 -10.96 -12.60
C VAL A 364 -20.99 -9.87 -11.68
N MET A 365 -22.29 -9.91 -11.43
CA MET A 365 -22.90 -9.17 -10.32
C MET A 365 -23.09 -10.11 -9.14
N ASN A 366 -22.50 -9.79 -8.01
CA ASN A 366 -22.57 -10.61 -6.80
C ASN A 366 -23.20 -9.86 -5.64
N TRP A 367 -24.30 -10.40 -5.13
CA TRP A 367 -24.99 -9.93 -3.95
C TRP A 367 -24.73 -10.81 -2.73
N ASN A 368 -24.53 -12.11 -2.89
CA ASN A 368 -24.33 -13.03 -1.76
C ASN A 368 -22.89 -13.54 -1.69
N LYS A 369 -22.62 -14.73 -2.17
CA LYS A 369 -21.29 -15.34 -2.11
C LYS A 369 -20.81 -15.75 -3.49
N ALA A 370 -19.59 -15.32 -3.87
CA ALA A 370 -18.94 -15.76 -5.08
C ALA A 370 -17.46 -16.11 -4.78
N THR A 371 -17.07 -17.29 -5.28
CA THR A 371 -15.68 -17.76 -5.24
C THR A 371 -15.19 -17.99 -6.67
N VAL A 372 -14.06 -17.39 -7.04
CA VAL A 372 -13.44 -17.51 -8.36
C VAL A 372 -12.01 -18.02 -8.16
N SER A 373 -11.77 -19.23 -8.62
CA SER A 373 -10.46 -19.88 -8.54
C SER A 373 -9.78 -20.06 -9.89
N GLY A 374 -10.39 -19.54 -10.98
CA GLY A 374 -9.86 -19.62 -12.33
C GLY A 374 -10.78 -18.96 -13.36
N GLY A 375 -10.44 -19.11 -14.63
CA GLY A 375 -11.18 -18.54 -15.75
C GLY A 375 -10.57 -17.29 -16.33
N THR A 376 -11.06 -16.90 -17.51
CA THR A 376 -10.67 -15.69 -18.24
C THR A 376 -11.86 -14.76 -18.37
N PHE A 377 -11.71 -13.55 -17.85
CA PHE A 377 -12.73 -12.52 -17.89
C PHE A 377 -12.21 -11.35 -18.74
N THR A 378 -12.74 -11.21 -19.94
CA THR A 378 -12.38 -10.11 -20.83
C THR A 378 -13.64 -9.34 -21.19
N SER A 379 -13.80 -8.15 -20.63
CA SER A 379 -15.03 -7.37 -20.69
C SER A 379 -14.77 -5.98 -21.25
N GLU A 380 -15.69 -5.44 -22.02
CA GLU A 380 -15.73 -4.00 -22.37
C GLU A 380 -16.45 -3.18 -21.28
N ALA A 381 -17.13 -3.87 -20.34
CA ALA A 381 -17.76 -3.31 -19.17
C ALA A 381 -16.93 -3.61 -17.90
N ASP A 382 -17.52 -3.47 -16.72
CA ASP A 382 -16.90 -3.90 -15.46
C ASP A 382 -16.84 -5.44 -15.37
N VAL A 383 -15.91 -6.00 -14.59
CA VAL A 383 -15.82 -7.47 -14.42
C VAL A 383 -16.69 -7.91 -13.25
N PHE A 384 -16.41 -7.44 -12.03
CA PHE A 384 -17.19 -7.77 -10.84
C PHE A 384 -17.90 -6.54 -10.31
N ALA A 385 -19.21 -6.61 -10.14
CA ALA A 385 -20.02 -5.66 -9.39
C ALA A 385 -20.45 -6.35 -8.07
N ASN A 386 -19.86 -5.97 -6.95
CA ASN A 386 -20.08 -6.60 -5.66
C ASN A 386 -20.83 -5.67 -4.70
N GLY A 387 -21.53 -6.23 -3.72
CA GLY A 387 -22.16 -5.48 -2.66
C GLY A 387 -23.36 -6.19 -2.05
N PHE A 388 -23.95 -5.57 -1.02
CA PHE A 388 -25.17 -6.09 -0.38
C PHE A 388 -26.02 -4.95 0.23
N ILE A 389 -27.28 -5.25 0.49
CA ILE A 389 -28.26 -4.28 1.02
C ILE A 389 -28.37 -4.36 2.55
N ASN A 390 -27.79 -5.37 3.16
CA ASN A 390 -27.76 -5.55 4.60
C ASN A 390 -29.03 -6.23 5.17
N ASP A 391 -29.47 -7.27 4.48
CA ASP A 391 -30.50 -8.19 4.97
C ASP A 391 -29.92 -9.61 5.21
N SER A 392 -30.76 -10.58 5.43
CA SER A 392 -30.35 -11.96 5.72
C SER A 392 -30.05 -12.79 4.47
N SER A 393 -30.41 -12.31 3.30
CA SER A 393 -30.35 -13.03 2.03
C SER A 393 -29.10 -12.75 1.22
N ASP A 394 -28.39 -11.67 1.54
CA ASP A 394 -27.18 -11.23 0.85
C ASP A 394 -26.02 -10.94 1.81
N LYS A 395 -24.76 -11.08 1.37
CA LYS A 395 -23.56 -10.90 2.17
C LYS A 395 -22.47 -10.07 1.51
N GLY A 396 -22.52 -9.95 0.18
CA GLY A 396 -21.47 -9.27 -0.58
C GLY A 396 -20.07 -9.89 -0.41
N GLU A 397 -19.98 -11.21 -0.28
CA GLU A 397 -18.70 -11.92 -0.15
C GLU A 397 -18.16 -12.29 -1.54
N LEU A 398 -16.99 -11.75 -1.91
CA LEU A 398 -16.27 -12.06 -3.15
C LEU A 398 -14.87 -12.56 -2.82
N THR A 399 -14.57 -13.80 -3.18
CA THR A 399 -13.25 -14.39 -3.03
C THR A 399 -12.67 -14.75 -4.41
N ILE A 400 -11.51 -14.19 -4.74
CA ILE A 400 -10.76 -14.47 -5.97
C ILE A 400 -9.41 -15.07 -5.56
N THR A 401 -9.15 -16.31 -5.95
CA THR A 401 -7.89 -16.99 -5.58
C THR A 401 -6.92 -17.17 -6.74
N SER A 402 -7.39 -17.01 -7.98
CA SER A 402 -6.61 -17.07 -9.21
C SER A 402 -7.45 -16.58 -10.40
N GLY A 403 -6.83 -16.28 -11.53
CA GLY A 403 -7.47 -15.95 -12.81
C GLY A 403 -6.91 -14.72 -13.48
N ASN A 404 -7.36 -14.50 -14.73
CA ASN A 404 -7.01 -13.35 -15.54
C ASN A 404 -8.24 -12.46 -15.77
N PHE A 405 -8.13 -11.19 -15.38
CA PHE A 405 -9.28 -10.28 -15.40
C PHE A 405 -8.93 -9.01 -16.14
N THR A 406 -9.67 -8.69 -17.20
CA THR A 406 -9.50 -7.47 -17.98
C THR A 406 -10.83 -6.74 -18.08
N ALA A 407 -10.90 -5.55 -17.52
CA ALA A 407 -12.06 -4.66 -17.66
C ALA A 407 -11.88 -3.73 -18.88
N GLY A 408 -12.97 -3.12 -19.35
CA GLY A 408 -12.94 -2.14 -20.42
C GLY A 408 -12.16 -0.88 -20.04
N GLU A 409 -11.82 -0.06 -21.02
CA GLU A 409 -11.10 1.19 -20.81
C GLU A 409 -11.86 2.09 -19.80
N GLY A 410 -11.21 2.46 -18.71
CA GLY A 410 -11.79 3.27 -17.63
C GLY A 410 -12.82 2.53 -16.77
N LYS A 411 -12.97 1.21 -16.94
CA LYS A 411 -13.83 0.34 -16.14
C LYS A 411 -13.08 -0.33 -15.01
N SER A 412 -13.82 -1.05 -14.18
CA SER A 412 -13.27 -1.66 -12.97
C SER A 412 -13.25 -3.18 -13.06
N VAL A 413 -12.15 -3.78 -12.63
CA VAL A 413 -12.16 -5.23 -12.37
C VAL A 413 -13.04 -5.54 -11.17
N VAL A 414 -13.03 -4.71 -10.14
CA VAL A 414 -13.97 -4.80 -9.02
C VAL A 414 -14.57 -3.43 -8.75
N MET A 415 -15.89 -3.34 -8.75
CA MET A 415 -16.64 -2.17 -8.32
C MET A 415 -17.69 -2.52 -7.28
N ILE A 416 -18.10 -1.55 -6.46
CA ILE A 416 -19.27 -1.73 -5.61
C ILE A 416 -20.50 -1.23 -6.36
N THR A 417 -21.53 -2.07 -6.49
CA THR A 417 -22.75 -1.73 -7.20
C THR A 417 -23.46 -0.53 -6.57
N GLY A 418 -23.99 0.37 -7.40
CA GLY A 418 -24.59 1.63 -6.94
C GLY A 418 -25.79 1.45 -6.00
N SER A 419 -26.55 0.35 -6.13
CA SER A 419 -27.70 0.02 -5.30
C SER A 419 -27.32 -0.62 -3.95
N ALA A 420 -26.08 -1.05 -3.76
CA ALA A 420 -25.63 -1.59 -2.48
C ALA A 420 -25.57 -0.53 -1.38
N THR A 421 -25.84 -0.93 -0.15
CA THR A 421 -25.58 -0.11 1.04
C THR A 421 -24.18 -0.31 1.59
N ASN A 422 -23.57 -1.47 1.29
CA ASN A 422 -22.22 -1.86 1.71
C ASN A 422 -21.55 -2.68 0.61
N GLY A 423 -20.22 -2.62 0.53
CA GLY A 423 -19.40 -3.36 -0.43
C GLY A 423 -19.06 -4.78 0.01
N GLY A 424 -19.29 -5.12 1.28
CA GLY A 424 -19.05 -6.45 1.80
C GLY A 424 -17.57 -6.77 2.01
N LYS A 425 -17.24 -8.05 1.85
CA LYS A 425 -15.90 -8.58 2.02
C LYS A 425 -15.34 -9.05 0.67
N ILE A 426 -14.15 -8.56 0.32
CA ILE A 426 -13.50 -8.85 -0.95
C ILE A 426 -12.08 -9.35 -0.67
N ASP A 427 -11.83 -10.62 -0.95
CA ASP A 427 -10.52 -11.24 -0.82
C ASP A 427 -9.97 -11.59 -2.20
N ILE A 428 -8.83 -11.02 -2.57
CA ILE A 428 -8.18 -11.23 -3.88
C ILE A 428 -6.78 -11.78 -3.64
N SER A 429 -6.47 -12.91 -4.25
CA SER A 429 -5.14 -13.51 -4.15
C SER A 429 -4.67 -14.11 -5.47
N ASN A 430 -3.36 -14.07 -5.72
CA ASN A 430 -2.68 -14.70 -6.85
C ASN A 430 -3.34 -14.44 -8.23
N ALA A 431 -3.86 -13.23 -8.43
CA ALA A 431 -4.59 -12.83 -9.61
C ALA A 431 -3.81 -11.81 -10.46
N THR A 432 -4.14 -11.73 -11.74
CA THR A 432 -3.70 -10.65 -12.64
C THR A 432 -4.91 -9.87 -13.11
N MET A 433 -4.92 -8.57 -12.85
CA MET A 433 -6.04 -7.67 -13.10
C MET A 433 -5.61 -6.48 -13.93
N THR A 434 -6.30 -6.22 -15.04
CA THR A 434 -6.16 -5.00 -15.84
C THR A 434 -7.45 -4.19 -15.74
N GLY A 435 -7.41 -3.07 -15.05
CA GLY A 435 -8.54 -2.21 -14.72
C GLY A 435 -8.59 -1.84 -13.24
N ASN A 436 -9.51 -0.96 -12.88
CA ASN A 436 -9.54 -0.31 -11.58
C ASN A 436 -10.24 -1.15 -10.49
N LEU A 437 -9.96 -0.84 -9.22
CA LEU A 437 -10.82 -1.21 -8.10
C LEU A 437 -11.55 0.05 -7.60
N ASN A 438 -12.87 0.08 -7.73
CA ASN A 438 -13.71 1.22 -7.34
C ASN A 438 -14.57 0.88 -6.12
N LEU A 439 -14.11 1.24 -4.94
CA LEU A 439 -14.76 0.98 -3.66
C LEU A 439 -15.63 2.18 -3.28
N SER A 440 -16.79 2.34 -3.93
CA SER A 440 -17.70 3.47 -3.73
C SER A 440 -18.53 3.39 -2.43
N LYS A 441 -18.41 2.31 -1.66
CA LYS A 441 -19.03 2.10 -0.34
C LYS A 441 -18.01 1.48 0.63
N ALA A 442 -18.33 1.48 1.92
CA ALA A 442 -17.54 0.75 2.91
C ALA A 442 -17.39 -0.73 2.51
N ALA A 443 -16.18 -1.25 2.59
CA ALA A 443 -15.84 -2.62 2.24
C ALA A 443 -14.57 -3.05 3.00
N GLU A 444 -14.45 -4.34 3.27
CA GLU A 444 -13.22 -4.96 3.77
C GLU A 444 -12.52 -5.68 2.61
N VAL A 445 -11.37 -5.18 2.20
CA VAL A 445 -10.65 -5.67 1.01
C VAL A 445 -9.26 -6.16 1.37
N THR A 446 -8.94 -7.39 0.98
CA THR A 446 -7.60 -7.95 1.09
C THR A 446 -7.06 -8.25 -0.31
N ILE A 447 -5.85 -7.79 -0.62
CA ILE A 447 -5.14 -8.04 -1.87
C ILE A 447 -3.80 -8.69 -1.51
N SER A 448 -3.57 -9.92 -1.98
CA SER A 448 -2.41 -10.74 -1.62
C SER A 448 -1.80 -11.39 -2.87
N GLY A 449 -0.49 -11.30 -3.08
CA GLY A 449 0.21 -11.92 -4.21
C GLY A 449 -0.34 -11.54 -5.60
N THR A 450 -0.97 -10.38 -5.73
CA THR A 450 -1.80 -9.99 -6.88
C THR A 450 -1.18 -8.80 -7.62
N THR A 451 -1.24 -8.82 -8.94
CA THR A 451 -0.90 -7.67 -9.77
C THR A 451 -2.16 -6.97 -10.27
N ILE A 452 -2.29 -5.67 -10.00
CA ILE A 452 -3.37 -4.81 -10.49
C ILE A 452 -2.76 -3.72 -11.36
N ASP A 453 -3.07 -3.75 -12.65
CA ASP A 453 -2.74 -2.70 -13.60
C ASP A 453 -3.92 -1.72 -13.69
N GLY A 454 -3.97 -0.79 -12.75
CA GLY A 454 -5.05 0.18 -12.58
C GLY A 454 -5.02 0.86 -11.22
N ASP A 455 -5.98 1.77 -11.01
CA ASP A 455 -6.12 2.56 -9.79
C ASP A 455 -7.03 1.89 -8.75
N ILE A 456 -6.81 2.21 -7.49
CA ILE A 456 -7.74 1.86 -6.40
C ILE A 456 -8.35 3.14 -5.84
N THR A 457 -9.66 3.28 -5.96
CA THR A 457 -10.41 4.41 -5.38
C THR A 457 -11.20 3.95 -4.17
N THR A 458 -11.07 4.66 -3.05
CA THR A 458 -11.68 4.30 -1.76
C THR A 458 -12.57 5.43 -1.21
N VAL A 459 -13.51 5.06 -0.35
CA VAL A 459 -14.32 6.02 0.43
C VAL A 459 -14.12 5.80 1.92
N SER A 460 -14.56 6.75 2.74
CA SER A 460 -14.57 6.59 4.20
C SER A 460 -15.32 5.33 4.60
N GLY A 461 -14.73 4.52 5.48
CA GLY A 461 -15.25 3.23 5.92
C GLY A 461 -14.79 2.03 5.07
N ALA A 462 -14.11 2.24 3.93
CA ALA A 462 -13.41 1.16 3.24
C ALA A 462 -12.06 0.89 3.92
N ASN A 463 -11.73 -0.40 4.13
CA ASN A 463 -10.45 -0.85 4.65
C ASN A 463 -9.78 -1.74 3.59
N VAL A 464 -8.59 -1.38 3.15
CA VAL A 464 -7.84 -2.10 2.11
C VAL A 464 -6.49 -2.53 2.66
N ALA A 465 -6.19 -3.83 2.59
CA ALA A 465 -4.89 -4.39 2.92
C ALA A 465 -4.22 -4.94 1.66
N ILE A 466 -3.07 -4.36 1.27
CA ILE A 466 -2.25 -4.79 0.13
C ILE A 466 -0.99 -5.45 0.70
N LYS A 467 -0.80 -6.74 0.43
CA LYS A 467 0.24 -7.53 1.10
C LYS A 467 0.78 -8.65 0.22
N ASP A 468 1.81 -9.36 0.75
CA ASP A 468 2.35 -10.59 0.18
C ASP A 468 2.85 -10.42 -1.27
N ASN A 469 3.76 -9.45 -1.49
CA ASN A 469 4.33 -9.09 -2.80
C ASN A 469 3.30 -8.63 -3.86
N SER A 470 2.21 -8.02 -3.45
CA SER A 470 1.24 -7.45 -4.39
C SER A 470 1.78 -6.18 -5.07
N THR A 471 1.36 -5.97 -6.32
CA THR A 471 1.72 -4.78 -7.11
C THR A 471 0.46 -4.09 -7.61
N VAL A 472 0.31 -2.81 -7.32
CA VAL A 472 -0.69 -1.92 -7.90
C VAL A 472 0.05 -0.86 -8.71
N THR A 473 -0.12 -0.85 -10.04
CA THR A 473 0.65 0.08 -10.92
C THR A 473 0.11 1.49 -10.89
N GLY A 474 -1.20 1.65 -10.65
CA GLY A 474 -1.87 2.93 -10.54
C GLY A 474 -1.82 3.55 -9.14
N GLU A 475 -2.60 4.62 -8.96
CA GLU A 475 -2.69 5.34 -7.70
C GLU A 475 -3.74 4.72 -6.75
N VAL A 476 -3.49 4.84 -5.45
CA VAL A 476 -4.50 4.55 -4.42
C VAL A 476 -5.00 5.87 -3.86
N THR A 477 -6.27 6.18 -4.07
CA THR A 477 -6.88 7.47 -3.73
C THR A 477 -8.14 7.32 -2.88
N GLY A 478 -8.60 8.43 -2.30
CA GLY A 478 -9.84 8.50 -1.53
C GLY A 478 -9.64 8.54 -0.02
N ALA A 479 -10.73 8.37 0.73
CA ALA A 479 -10.78 8.56 2.19
C ALA A 479 -10.81 7.24 2.99
N GLY A 480 -10.60 6.10 2.33
CA GLY A 480 -10.53 4.79 2.97
C GLY A 480 -9.20 4.57 3.70
N LYS A 481 -9.19 3.65 4.63
CA LYS A 481 -7.96 3.21 5.30
C LYS A 481 -7.23 2.21 4.43
N VAL A 482 -5.99 2.53 4.04
CA VAL A 482 -5.15 1.65 3.23
C VAL A 482 -3.90 1.25 4.00
N THR A 483 -3.55 -0.02 3.98
CA THR A 483 -2.30 -0.55 4.53
C THR A 483 -1.56 -1.31 3.43
N VAL A 484 -0.28 -1.02 3.26
CA VAL A 484 0.59 -1.68 2.27
C VAL A 484 1.73 -2.34 3.01
N SER A 485 1.93 -3.64 2.83
CA SER A 485 3.08 -4.33 3.43
C SER A 485 4.40 -3.88 2.77
N THR A 486 5.51 -4.05 3.49
CA THR A 486 6.82 -3.56 3.02
C THR A 486 7.34 -4.28 1.77
N ASP A 487 6.84 -5.48 1.49
CA ASP A 487 7.14 -6.28 0.32
C ASP A 487 6.23 -5.99 -0.89
N SER A 488 5.20 -5.15 -0.72
CA SER A 488 4.24 -4.79 -1.76
C SER A 488 4.49 -3.37 -2.29
N THR A 489 4.07 -3.11 -3.53
CA THR A 489 4.27 -1.82 -4.21
C THR A 489 2.95 -1.21 -4.67
N VAL A 490 2.89 0.14 -4.61
CA VAL A 490 1.76 0.95 -5.10
C VAL A 490 2.33 2.13 -5.88
N GLY A 491 1.73 2.45 -7.01
CA GLY A 491 2.20 3.48 -7.93
C GLY A 491 3.19 2.96 -8.96
N ASP A 492 3.63 3.82 -9.86
CA ASP A 492 4.52 3.50 -10.97
C ASP A 492 5.98 3.17 -10.57
N GLY A 493 6.24 3.03 -9.27
CA GLY A 493 7.58 2.81 -8.71
C GLY A 493 8.51 4.02 -8.79
N GLN A 494 8.06 5.15 -9.35
CA GLN A 494 8.83 6.40 -9.46
C GLN A 494 8.58 7.33 -8.27
N THR A 495 7.39 7.28 -7.67
CA THR A 495 7.02 8.10 -6.52
C THR A 495 6.49 7.19 -5.40
N GLU A 496 7.22 7.10 -4.29
CA GLU A 496 6.73 6.38 -3.10
C GLU A 496 5.50 7.10 -2.53
N THR A 497 4.32 6.54 -2.72
CA THR A 497 3.06 7.12 -2.22
C THR A 497 2.77 6.77 -0.76
N HIS A 498 3.48 5.79 -0.18
CA HIS A 498 3.34 5.32 1.20
C HIS A 498 4.68 5.37 1.95
N PRO A 499 5.23 6.57 2.18
CA PRO A 499 6.61 6.72 2.65
C PRO A 499 6.83 6.45 4.14
N PHE A 500 5.78 6.22 4.93
CA PHE A 500 5.88 5.99 6.37
C PHE A 500 5.77 4.50 6.69
N VAL A 501 6.83 3.94 7.27
CA VAL A 501 6.89 2.50 7.60
C VAL A 501 6.86 2.31 9.12
N THR A 502 5.92 1.50 9.60
CA THR A 502 5.90 1.01 10.99
C THR A 502 5.19 -0.33 11.08
N ASN A 503 5.60 -1.18 12.03
CA ASN A 503 5.01 -2.51 12.26
C ASN A 503 4.97 -3.41 11.00
N GLY A 504 5.93 -3.25 10.06
CA GLY A 504 5.98 -4.03 8.82
C GLY A 504 5.02 -3.57 7.72
N ASN A 505 4.32 -2.45 7.91
CA ASN A 505 3.40 -1.87 6.92
C ASN A 505 3.84 -0.46 6.52
N LYS A 506 3.46 -0.06 5.32
CA LYS A 506 3.60 1.28 4.76
C LYS A 506 2.30 2.07 4.90
N TYR A 507 2.40 3.37 5.06
CA TYR A 507 1.26 4.29 5.23
C TYR A 507 1.47 5.53 4.37
N ALA A 508 0.39 6.06 3.82
CA ALA A 508 0.45 7.24 2.97
C ALA A 508 0.72 8.53 3.77
N THR A 509 0.25 8.59 5.01
CA THR A 509 0.37 9.77 5.86
C THR A 509 1.04 9.46 7.19
N LEU A 510 1.71 10.49 7.76
CA LEU A 510 2.27 10.38 9.11
C LEU A 510 1.18 10.16 10.17
N ALA A 511 -0.02 10.71 9.97
CA ALA A 511 -1.14 10.53 10.89
C ALA A 511 -1.58 9.06 10.98
N GLU A 512 -1.68 8.37 9.85
CA GLU A 512 -1.98 6.92 9.80
C GLU A 512 -0.89 6.09 10.48
N ALA A 513 0.38 6.41 10.21
CA ALA A 513 1.50 5.73 10.84
C ALA A 513 1.52 5.93 12.37
N ILE A 514 1.20 7.15 12.86
CA ILE A 514 1.09 7.45 14.31
C ILE A 514 -0.09 6.69 14.93
N ALA A 515 -1.20 6.53 14.21
CA ALA A 515 -2.34 5.74 14.70
C ALA A 515 -2.00 4.24 14.80
N ALA A 516 -1.11 3.75 13.94
CA ALA A 516 -0.75 2.34 13.84
C ALA A 516 0.48 1.95 14.69
N VAL A 517 1.39 2.88 15.00
CA VAL A 517 2.63 2.56 15.71
C VAL A 517 2.34 2.01 17.11
N LYS A 518 3.05 0.93 17.47
CA LYS A 518 2.98 0.36 18.83
C LYS A 518 3.71 1.24 19.83
N GLU A 519 3.35 1.08 21.10
CA GLU A 519 4.03 1.73 22.24
C GLU A 519 5.55 1.48 22.18
N GLY A 520 6.34 2.56 22.21
CA GLY A 520 7.80 2.50 22.06
C GLY A 520 8.30 2.17 20.64
N GLY A 521 7.40 2.01 19.66
CA GLY A 521 7.74 1.66 18.28
C GLY A 521 8.37 2.81 17.50
N THR A 522 8.82 2.52 16.28
CA THR A 522 9.44 3.49 15.38
C THR A 522 8.63 3.61 14.09
N ILE A 523 8.42 4.83 13.64
CA ILE A 523 7.95 5.18 12.30
C ILE A 523 9.17 5.63 11.51
N THR A 524 9.46 5.00 10.37
CA THR A 524 10.57 5.36 9.49
C THR A 524 10.04 6.00 8.21
N LEU A 525 10.62 7.15 7.84
CA LEU A 525 10.35 7.80 6.56
C LEU A 525 11.32 7.25 5.51
N THR A 526 10.82 6.81 4.36
CA THR A 526 11.59 6.14 3.30
C THR A 526 11.86 7.00 2.07
N SER A 527 11.17 8.14 1.94
CA SER A 527 11.38 9.13 0.88
C SER A 527 10.99 10.53 1.36
N ASN A 528 11.33 11.56 0.58
CA ASN A 528 10.90 12.93 0.89
C ASN A 528 9.39 13.06 0.80
N VAL A 529 8.80 13.81 1.73
CA VAL A 529 7.37 14.15 1.70
C VAL A 529 7.22 15.65 1.48
N ASP A 530 6.57 15.99 0.38
CA ASP A 530 6.20 17.37 0.07
C ASP A 530 4.69 17.59 0.28
N ASN A 531 4.33 18.80 0.66
CA ASN A 531 2.93 19.22 0.88
C ASN A 531 2.18 18.48 2.00
N ALA A 532 2.88 18.01 3.01
CA ALA A 532 2.27 17.35 4.17
C ALA A 532 1.33 18.27 4.96
N GLU A 533 0.38 17.66 5.64
CA GLU A 533 -0.46 18.34 6.63
C GLU A 533 0.22 18.39 8.01
N GLY A 534 -0.14 19.37 8.80
CA GLY A 534 0.27 19.47 10.20
C GLY A 534 -0.37 18.35 11.05
N ILE A 535 0.33 17.97 12.10
CA ILE A 535 -0.01 16.84 12.97
C ILE A 535 -0.18 17.29 14.42
N ALA A 536 -1.28 16.90 15.05
CA ALA A 536 -1.42 16.84 16.50
C ALA A 536 -1.12 15.42 16.98
N VAL A 537 -0.18 15.27 17.90
CA VAL A 537 0.09 14.01 18.60
C VAL A 537 -0.66 14.03 19.91
N ASP A 538 -1.55 13.08 20.10
CA ASP A 538 -2.40 12.96 21.30
C ASP A 538 -1.59 12.74 22.58
N GLU A 539 -2.22 12.98 23.72
CA GLU A 539 -1.64 12.76 25.06
C GLU A 539 -1.24 11.30 25.28
N GLY A 540 -0.16 11.08 26.02
CA GLY A 540 0.29 9.75 26.47
C GLY A 540 0.91 8.88 25.41
N LYS A 541 1.28 9.41 24.25
CA LYS A 541 1.92 8.64 23.17
C LYS A 541 3.41 8.46 23.42
N ASN A 542 3.95 7.28 23.09
CA ASN A 542 5.38 7.01 23.20
C ASN A 542 5.85 6.28 21.92
N PHE A 543 6.64 7.00 21.10
CA PHE A 543 7.20 6.46 19.85
C PHE A 543 8.34 7.30 19.31
N THR A 544 9.04 6.76 18.31
CA THR A 544 10.10 7.44 17.56
C THR A 544 9.65 7.73 16.14
N ILE A 545 9.96 8.91 15.59
CA ILE A 545 9.94 9.21 14.17
C ILE A 545 11.39 9.28 13.69
N ASP A 546 11.80 8.32 12.88
CA ASP A 546 13.08 8.32 12.17
C ASP A 546 12.86 8.81 10.74
N PHE A 547 13.32 10.01 10.44
CA PHE A 547 13.14 10.59 9.12
C PHE A 547 14.10 9.99 8.06
N GLY A 548 14.96 9.04 8.40
CA GLY A 548 15.78 8.30 7.45
C GLY A 548 16.72 9.15 6.57
N GLY A 549 17.03 10.36 6.99
CA GLY A 549 17.77 11.34 6.19
C GLY A 549 16.91 12.19 5.26
N HIS A 550 15.60 11.94 5.21
CA HIS A 550 14.66 12.58 4.29
C HIS A 550 14.11 13.92 4.81
N THR A 551 13.49 14.66 3.92
CA THR A 551 12.84 15.95 4.20
C THR A 551 11.33 15.79 4.29
N TYR A 552 10.76 16.34 5.36
CA TYR A 552 9.32 16.45 5.58
C TYR A 552 8.91 17.93 5.43
N THR A 553 8.21 18.25 4.32
CA THR A 553 7.78 19.62 4.01
C THR A 553 6.31 19.79 4.36
N VAL A 554 6.01 20.63 5.34
CA VAL A 554 4.63 20.88 5.78
C VAL A 554 4.05 22.07 5.03
N LYS A 555 2.87 21.90 4.44
CA LYS A 555 2.18 22.91 3.66
C LYS A 555 1.01 23.55 4.39
N THR A 556 0.21 22.73 5.09
CA THR A 556 -1.00 23.18 5.78
C THR A 556 -0.95 22.85 7.25
N PRO A 557 -1.34 23.77 8.15
CA PRO A 557 -1.43 23.44 9.55
C PRO A 557 -2.64 22.50 9.77
N GLY A 558 -2.47 21.50 10.60
CA GLY A 558 -3.53 20.61 11.08
C GLY A 558 -3.52 20.51 12.59
N ALA A 559 -2.62 21.26 13.24
CA ALA A 559 -2.37 21.19 14.67
C ALA A 559 -2.50 22.56 15.34
N GLY A 560 -3.02 22.57 16.55
CA GLY A 560 -3.28 23.76 17.35
C GLY A 560 -4.69 23.75 17.94
N SER A 561 -5.12 24.86 18.51
CA SER A 561 -6.48 25.03 18.99
C SER A 561 -7.47 25.13 17.83
N PRO A 562 -8.70 24.60 17.96
CA PRO A 562 -9.72 24.70 16.93
C PRO A 562 -9.89 26.14 16.39
N ASN A 563 -9.96 26.29 15.07
CA ASN A 563 -10.05 27.55 14.32
C ASN A 563 -8.83 28.49 14.44
N THR A 564 -7.74 28.01 15.07
CA THR A 564 -6.48 28.76 15.20
C THR A 564 -5.27 27.87 14.96
N GLU A 565 -5.47 26.75 14.24
CA GLU A 565 -4.39 25.84 13.91
C GLU A 565 -3.31 26.59 13.12
N THR A 566 -2.12 26.63 13.67
CA THR A 566 -0.97 27.35 13.10
C THR A 566 0.34 26.62 13.27
N ASN A 567 0.30 25.36 13.74
CA ASN A 567 1.49 24.55 14.00
C ASN A 567 1.62 23.43 12.96
N ALA A 568 2.84 23.15 12.52
CA ALA A 568 3.13 21.95 11.75
C ALA A 568 3.03 20.70 12.66
N PHE A 569 3.57 20.77 13.87
CA PHE A 569 3.44 19.73 14.89
C PHE A 569 2.95 20.33 16.21
N GLN A 570 2.00 19.67 16.84
CA GLN A 570 1.63 19.92 18.24
C GLN A 570 1.76 18.61 19.02
N LEU A 571 2.66 18.56 19.98
CA LEU A 571 2.91 17.39 20.80
C LEU A 571 2.27 17.59 22.17
N LEU A 572 1.26 16.78 22.49
CA LEU A 572 0.49 16.95 23.71
C LEU A 572 1.19 16.31 24.93
N LYS A 573 0.76 16.72 26.13
CA LYS A 573 1.39 16.34 27.42
C LYS A 573 1.39 14.81 27.63
N ASP A 574 2.20 14.37 28.58
CA ASP A 574 2.34 12.97 29.00
C ASP A 574 2.88 12.05 27.88
N SER A 575 3.22 12.60 26.72
CA SER A 575 3.84 11.89 25.61
C SER A 575 5.36 11.89 25.71
N THR A 576 6.00 10.86 25.13
CA THR A 576 7.47 10.77 24.98
C THR A 576 7.78 10.52 23.52
N ILE A 577 8.28 11.54 22.85
CA ILE A 577 8.50 11.52 21.39
C ILE A 577 9.99 11.69 21.09
N THR A 578 10.51 10.85 20.22
CA THR A 578 11.84 11.05 19.63
C THR A 578 11.69 11.38 18.15
N MET A 579 12.29 12.47 17.69
CA MET A 579 12.43 12.81 16.28
C MET A 579 13.91 12.75 15.91
N LYS A 580 14.27 11.97 14.90
CA LYS A 580 15.67 11.80 14.54
C LYS A 580 15.93 11.68 13.04
N ASN A 581 17.18 12.02 12.64
CA ASN A 581 17.77 11.76 11.32
C ASN A 581 16.99 12.39 10.16
N GLY A 582 16.71 13.69 10.17
CA GLY A 582 16.06 14.30 9.00
C GLY A 582 15.85 15.79 9.07
N THR A 583 15.08 16.27 8.11
CA THR A 583 14.81 17.70 7.94
C THR A 583 13.30 17.96 7.98
N ILE A 584 12.91 18.96 8.78
CA ILE A 584 11.53 19.49 8.74
C ILE A 584 11.61 20.94 8.26
N ARG A 585 10.77 21.28 7.31
CA ARG A 585 10.63 22.64 6.79
C ARG A 585 9.19 22.99 6.45
N ILE A 586 8.92 24.26 6.28
CA ILE A 586 7.63 24.80 5.86
C ILE A 586 7.68 25.05 4.36
N SER A 587 6.62 24.69 3.66
CA SER A 587 6.47 24.91 2.22
C SER A 587 6.58 26.40 1.87
N ALA A 588 7.14 26.70 0.70
CA ALA A 588 7.15 28.06 0.15
C ALA A 588 5.74 28.59 -0.11
N ASP A 589 4.76 27.71 -0.28
CA ASP A 589 3.34 28.03 -0.45
C ASP A 589 2.56 28.14 0.87
N ASN A 590 3.25 28.42 1.99
CA ASN A 590 2.62 28.64 3.28
C ASN A 590 1.70 29.86 3.28
N LYS A 591 0.47 29.68 2.85
CA LYS A 591 -0.57 30.71 2.72
C LYS A 591 -1.85 30.26 3.40
N GLN A 592 -2.72 31.20 3.70
CA GLN A 592 -4.08 30.87 4.09
C GLN A 592 -4.77 30.08 2.98
N ASN A 593 -5.34 28.94 3.32
CA ASN A 593 -6.08 28.08 2.38
C ASN A 593 -7.45 27.79 2.98
N GLY A 594 -8.48 28.44 2.44
CA GLY A 594 -9.82 28.45 3.02
C GLY A 594 -9.79 29.00 4.44
N ASP A 595 -10.32 28.27 5.40
CA ASP A 595 -10.33 28.64 6.82
C ASP A 595 -9.03 28.30 7.56
N LYS A 596 -8.10 27.51 6.93
CA LYS A 596 -6.80 27.15 7.52
C LYS A 596 -5.83 28.32 7.45
N LYS A 597 -5.30 28.72 8.59
CA LYS A 597 -4.30 29.79 8.71
C LYS A 597 -2.91 29.29 8.28
N PRO A 598 -2.01 30.18 7.87
CA PRO A 598 -0.64 29.77 7.55
C PRO A 598 0.10 29.29 8.79
N ILE A 599 1.10 28.44 8.59
CA ILE A 599 1.94 27.87 9.65
C ILE A 599 2.80 28.95 10.26
N MET A 600 2.72 29.11 11.58
CA MET A 600 3.51 30.04 12.39
C MET A 600 4.53 29.35 13.27
N ARG A 601 4.46 28.03 13.45
CA ARG A 601 5.38 27.24 14.29
C ARG A 601 5.62 25.88 13.64
N ILE A 602 6.87 25.43 13.69
CA ILE A 602 7.16 24.03 13.29
C ILE A 602 6.70 23.10 14.41
N ILE A 603 7.15 23.37 15.66
CA ILE A 603 6.72 22.54 16.81
C ILE A 603 6.17 23.44 17.92
N GLN A 604 4.98 23.09 18.41
CA GLN A 604 4.40 23.51 19.67
C GLN A 604 4.45 22.32 20.62
N ASN A 605 5.32 22.35 21.62
CA ASN A 605 5.62 21.20 22.47
C ASN A 605 5.06 21.28 23.88
N TYR A 606 4.38 20.22 24.31
CA TYR A 606 3.97 19.97 25.70
C TYR A 606 4.44 18.59 26.20
N ALA A 607 5.17 17.83 25.39
CA ALA A 607 5.63 16.45 25.62
C ALA A 607 7.08 16.39 26.11
N ASN A 608 7.53 15.22 26.55
CA ASN A 608 8.95 14.90 26.56
C ASN A 608 9.42 14.68 25.11
N LEU A 609 10.45 15.41 24.70
CA LEU A 609 10.88 15.45 23.31
C LEU A 609 12.40 15.26 23.19
N THR A 610 12.82 14.26 22.44
CA THR A 610 14.22 14.12 22.02
C THR A 610 14.37 14.47 20.55
N LEU A 611 15.33 15.37 20.25
CA LEU A 611 15.68 15.79 18.90
C LEU A 611 17.13 15.37 18.63
N GLU A 612 17.31 14.42 17.70
CA GLU A 612 18.62 13.85 17.40
C GLU A 612 18.93 13.92 15.90
N ASN A 613 20.00 14.60 15.50
CA ASN A 613 20.40 14.76 14.10
C ASN A 613 19.28 15.35 13.21
N MET A 614 18.49 16.27 13.75
CA MET A 614 17.38 16.93 13.05
C MET A 614 17.81 18.30 12.51
N THR A 615 17.26 18.70 11.37
CA THR A 615 17.38 20.08 10.88
C THR A 615 15.99 20.70 10.72
N PHE A 616 15.80 21.86 11.36
CA PHE A 616 14.57 22.65 11.28
C PHE A 616 14.84 23.93 10.50
N TYR A 617 14.21 24.11 9.34
CA TYR A 617 14.27 25.35 8.59
C TYR A 617 13.04 26.22 8.87
N ALA A 618 13.27 27.34 9.53
CA ALA A 618 12.24 28.30 9.93
C ALA A 618 11.74 29.22 8.79
N GLN A 619 12.40 29.20 7.65
CA GLN A 619 12.00 29.96 6.49
C GLN A 619 10.55 29.65 6.06
N ASN A 620 9.85 30.64 5.53
CA ASN A 620 8.45 30.57 5.10
C ASN A 620 7.41 30.50 6.25
N GLN A 621 7.81 30.71 7.51
CA GLN A 621 6.83 30.92 8.57
C GLN A 621 5.99 32.19 8.32
N ALA A 622 4.75 32.17 8.76
CA ALA A 622 3.92 33.35 8.80
C ALA A 622 4.20 34.19 10.06
N GLY A 623 3.91 35.48 10.04
CA GLY A 623 4.01 36.36 11.21
C GLY A 623 5.18 37.31 11.24
N GLY A 624 6.03 37.34 10.21
CA GLY A 624 7.08 38.33 9.99
C GLY A 624 8.41 38.11 10.70
N GLU A 625 8.45 37.27 11.74
CA GLU A 625 9.66 36.83 12.41
C GLU A 625 9.66 35.30 12.59
N ASP A 626 10.79 34.66 12.32
CA ASP A 626 10.91 33.22 12.53
C ASP A 626 10.85 32.89 14.02
N TYR A 627 10.13 31.84 14.35
CA TYR A 627 9.99 31.29 15.68
C TYR A 627 9.55 29.82 15.57
N PRO A 628 10.46 28.93 15.14
CA PRO A 628 10.07 27.59 14.73
C PRO A 628 9.65 26.68 15.88
N LEU A 629 10.33 26.73 17.02
CA LEU A 629 10.06 25.81 18.12
C LEU A 629 9.61 26.57 19.36
N ARG A 630 8.57 26.06 20.02
CA ARG A 630 8.05 26.60 21.26
C ARG A 630 7.90 25.49 22.30
N PHE A 631 8.62 25.65 23.43
CA PHE A 631 8.60 24.64 24.48
C PHE A 631 7.81 25.13 25.69
N ASN A 632 6.62 24.59 25.88
CA ASN A 632 5.69 24.99 26.93
C ASN A 632 5.62 24.01 28.10
N ASN A 633 6.11 22.77 27.91
CA ASN A 633 6.13 21.74 28.95
C ASN A 633 7.04 20.58 28.53
N GLY A 634 7.48 19.79 29.51
CA GLY A 634 8.20 18.53 29.32
C GLY A 634 9.72 18.68 29.41
N ASN A 635 10.38 17.55 29.21
CA ASN A 635 11.84 17.44 29.13
C ASN A 635 12.27 17.36 27.67
N ILE A 636 12.97 18.37 27.18
CA ILE A 636 13.44 18.48 25.81
C ILE A 636 14.95 18.24 25.76
N VAL A 637 15.41 17.30 24.94
CA VAL A 637 16.82 16.95 24.80
C VAL A 637 17.28 17.10 23.35
N PHE A 638 18.31 17.92 23.14
CA PHE A 638 18.99 18.07 21.87
C PHE A 638 20.25 17.20 21.84
N LYS A 639 20.39 16.40 20.79
CA LYS A 639 21.50 15.46 20.57
C LYS A 639 22.10 15.57 19.18
N GLY A 640 23.32 15.09 19.04
CA GLY A 640 24.02 14.98 17.76
C GLY A 640 24.06 16.28 16.98
N ASN A 641 23.91 16.24 15.69
CA ASN A 641 23.97 17.41 14.79
C ASN A 641 22.58 18.08 14.61
N THR A 642 21.76 18.15 15.67
CA THR A 642 20.46 18.83 15.57
C THR A 642 20.62 20.32 15.39
N SER A 643 19.98 20.91 14.35
CA SER A 643 20.16 22.31 13.99
C SER A 643 18.82 23.03 13.79
N ILE A 644 18.75 24.29 14.19
CA ILE A 644 17.65 25.22 13.93
C ILE A 644 18.19 26.37 13.11
N ILE A 645 17.64 26.57 11.91
CA ILE A 645 18.08 27.57 10.96
C ILE A 645 16.97 28.59 10.76
N THR A 646 17.14 29.78 11.34
CA THR A 646 16.27 30.93 11.16
C THR A 646 16.77 31.81 9.99
N SER A 647 15.95 32.70 9.49
CA SER A 647 16.32 33.63 8.40
C SER A 647 17.23 34.78 8.88
N SER A 648 17.32 35.00 10.19
CA SER A 648 18.14 36.04 10.79
C SER A 648 18.54 35.66 12.22
N ASP A 649 19.78 36.03 12.64
CA ASP A 649 20.28 35.85 14.00
C ASP A 649 19.43 36.62 15.05
N SER A 650 18.64 37.60 14.61
CA SER A 650 17.72 38.36 15.48
C SER A 650 16.42 37.65 15.76
N ASN A 651 16.08 36.62 14.98
CA ASN A 651 14.86 35.83 15.16
C ASN A 651 15.00 34.86 16.36
N ILE A 652 13.88 34.35 16.85
CA ILE A 652 13.85 33.39 17.97
C ILE A 652 13.95 31.98 17.40
N ALA A 653 14.98 31.24 17.80
CA ALA A 653 15.08 29.82 17.44
C ALA A 653 14.10 28.97 18.27
N PHE A 654 14.09 29.17 19.58
CA PHE A 654 13.13 28.58 20.51
C PHE A 654 13.04 29.35 21.81
N ASP A 655 12.00 29.09 22.60
CA ASP A 655 11.88 29.59 23.97
C ASP A 655 11.78 28.47 25.00
N VAL A 656 12.19 28.79 26.24
CA VAL A 656 11.89 27.99 27.43
C VAL A 656 10.83 28.78 28.21
N CYS A 657 9.58 28.33 28.07
CA CYS A 657 8.43 29.12 28.52
C CYS A 657 7.69 28.44 29.69
N LYS A 658 7.26 29.27 30.64
CA LYS A 658 6.24 28.87 31.64
C LYS A 658 4.86 29.16 31.07
N PHE A 659 4.16 28.12 30.65
CA PHE A 659 2.84 28.24 30.01
C PHE A 659 1.71 27.73 30.91
N SER A 660 0.80 28.63 31.30
CA SER A 660 -0.41 28.29 32.07
C SER A 660 -0.10 27.43 33.32
N SER A 661 -0.82 26.33 33.50
CA SER A 661 -0.71 25.38 34.60
C SER A 661 0.27 24.23 34.36
N TYR A 662 0.98 24.22 33.24
CA TYR A 662 1.98 23.18 32.99
C TYR A 662 3.14 23.24 33.97
N PRO A 663 3.59 22.07 34.50
CA PRO A 663 4.42 22.01 35.67
C PRO A 663 5.89 22.41 35.43
N SER A 664 6.46 22.04 34.25
CA SER A 664 7.88 22.22 34.04
C SER A 664 8.26 22.21 32.55
N THR A 665 9.31 22.97 32.24
CA THR A 665 9.95 22.94 30.90
C THR A 665 11.46 22.90 31.12
N THR A 666 12.10 21.79 30.72
CA THR A 666 13.53 21.65 30.79
C THR A 666 14.10 21.43 29.38
N VAL A 667 15.10 22.19 29.01
CA VAL A 667 15.79 22.06 27.72
C VAL A 667 17.27 21.78 27.97
N THR A 668 17.76 20.67 27.46
CA THR A 668 19.15 20.23 27.64
C THR A 668 19.78 19.96 26.26
N PHE A 669 20.92 20.60 26.03
CA PHE A 669 21.84 20.21 24.98
C PHE A 669 22.90 19.30 25.64
N ASP A 670 22.79 17.99 25.33
CA ASP A 670 23.66 17.01 26.00
C ASP A 670 25.10 17.02 25.44
N GLU A 671 25.98 16.25 26.01
CA GLU A 671 27.42 16.24 25.66
C GLU A 671 27.66 15.80 24.19
N SER A 672 26.73 15.04 23.61
CA SER A 672 26.78 14.59 22.20
C SER A 672 26.43 15.69 21.20
N TYR A 673 25.84 16.79 21.64
CA TYR A 673 25.35 17.84 20.77
C TYR A 673 26.48 18.58 20.06
N THR A 674 26.39 18.64 18.72
CA THR A 674 27.38 19.32 17.84
C THR A 674 26.73 20.23 16.79
N GLY A 675 25.40 20.38 16.82
CA GLY A 675 24.61 21.11 15.84
C GLY A 675 24.75 22.65 15.95
N THR A 676 23.86 23.33 15.20
CA THR A 676 23.85 24.80 15.14
C THR A 676 22.46 25.35 15.46
N ILE A 677 22.36 26.21 16.46
CA ILE A 677 21.19 27.04 16.74
C ILE A 677 21.45 28.43 16.18
N ASN A 678 20.95 28.71 14.99
CA ASN A 678 20.99 30.04 14.42
C ASN A 678 19.72 30.80 14.84
N GLY A 679 19.87 31.88 15.54
CA GLY A 679 18.81 32.66 16.16
C GLY A 679 18.94 32.71 17.68
N LYS A 680 18.04 33.46 18.30
CA LYS A 680 18.06 33.67 19.78
C LYS A 680 17.44 32.48 20.51
N ILE A 681 17.98 32.16 21.65
CA ILE A 681 17.39 31.29 22.67
C ILE A 681 16.79 32.21 23.73
N VAL A 682 15.46 32.14 23.95
CA VAL A 682 14.76 33.02 24.89
C VAL A 682 14.30 32.24 26.11
N TYR A 683 14.72 32.69 27.29
CA TYR A 683 14.21 32.23 28.56
C TYR A 683 13.03 33.10 29.00
N ASP A 684 11.82 32.53 29.04
CA ASP A 684 10.56 33.23 29.32
C ASP A 684 9.76 32.59 30.50
N ALA A 685 10.47 32.21 31.58
CA ALA A 685 9.84 31.60 32.74
C ALA A 685 10.21 32.35 34.03
N THR A 686 9.32 32.28 35.02
CA THR A 686 9.48 32.96 36.33
C THR A 686 9.85 32.01 37.47
N ASP A 687 10.02 30.71 37.19
CA ASP A 687 10.34 29.68 38.18
C ASP A 687 11.56 28.86 37.75
N ALA A 688 12.69 29.19 38.27
CA ALA A 688 13.98 28.53 38.00
C ALA A 688 14.06 27.06 38.48
N ARG A 689 13.19 26.63 39.40
CA ARG A 689 13.22 25.24 39.91
C ARG A 689 12.71 24.24 38.90
N THR A 690 11.70 24.63 38.12
CA THR A 690 10.95 23.75 37.21
C THR A 690 11.16 24.10 35.74
N HIS A 691 11.74 25.25 35.42
CA HIS A 691 12.02 25.69 34.06
C HIS A 691 13.53 25.95 33.92
N LYS A 692 14.22 25.10 33.11
CA LYS A 692 15.69 25.12 33.01
C LYS A 692 16.18 25.08 31.57
N LEU A 693 17.34 25.68 31.34
CA LEU A 693 18.12 25.55 30.12
C LEU A 693 19.55 25.13 30.48
N THR A 694 19.97 23.97 30.03
CA THR A 694 21.32 23.42 30.27
C THR A 694 22.04 23.21 28.93
N ILE A 695 23.24 23.75 28.79
CA ILE A 695 24.09 23.64 27.59
C ILE A 695 25.41 22.99 27.95
N ASN A 696 25.54 21.68 27.72
CA ASN A 696 26.77 20.91 27.97
C ASN A 696 27.47 20.53 26.65
N GLY A 697 26.74 20.56 25.50
CA GLY A 697 27.26 20.13 24.19
C GLY A 697 28.20 21.15 23.54
N ASN A 698 28.88 20.69 22.49
CA ASN A 698 29.93 21.47 21.78
C ASN A 698 29.40 22.21 20.54
N GLY A 699 28.07 22.35 20.37
CA GLY A 699 27.45 23.03 19.25
C GLY A 699 27.70 24.53 19.16
N THR A 700 27.19 25.15 18.11
CA THR A 700 27.20 26.58 17.90
C THR A 700 25.84 27.19 18.21
N PHE A 701 25.83 28.25 19.00
CA PHE A 701 24.60 28.89 19.49
C PHE A 701 24.54 30.36 19.13
N GLY A 702 23.34 30.86 18.89
CA GLY A 702 23.07 32.29 18.85
C GLY A 702 23.11 32.95 20.25
N LYS A 703 22.49 34.12 20.37
CA LYS A 703 22.37 34.85 21.63
C LYS A 703 21.41 34.15 22.61
N ILE A 704 21.81 34.03 23.86
CA ILE A 704 20.90 33.64 24.95
C ILE A 704 20.42 34.94 25.63
N GLU A 705 19.12 35.12 25.77
CA GLU A 705 18.51 36.24 26.45
C GLU A 705 17.31 35.81 27.29
N ALA A 706 17.07 36.51 28.39
CA ALA A 706 15.85 36.34 29.16
C ALA A 706 14.83 37.43 28.79
N SER A 707 13.54 37.09 28.79
CA SER A 707 12.48 38.10 28.74
C SER A 707 12.48 38.95 30.04
N SER A 708 11.90 40.14 30.00
CA SER A 708 11.85 41.04 31.17
C SER A 708 11.23 40.42 32.43
N LYS A 709 10.30 39.45 32.24
CA LYS A 709 9.72 38.71 33.38
C LYS A 709 10.56 37.52 33.83
N GLY A 710 11.48 37.04 32.99
CA GLY A 710 12.34 35.88 33.25
C GLY A 710 13.74 36.22 33.76
N GLU A 711 14.14 37.50 33.72
CA GLU A 711 15.52 37.95 34.03
C GLU A 711 16.06 37.44 35.38
N GLU A 712 15.27 37.48 36.44
CA GLU A 712 15.74 37.04 37.75
C GLU A 712 15.82 35.52 37.85
N ALA A 713 14.79 34.81 37.32
CA ALA A 713 14.79 33.36 37.33
C ALA A 713 15.87 32.74 36.38
N ALA A 714 16.23 33.44 35.33
CA ALA A 714 17.23 32.99 34.37
C ALA A 714 18.61 32.77 34.98
N LYS A 715 18.96 33.51 36.01
CA LYS A 715 20.25 33.42 36.72
C LYS A 715 20.44 32.06 37.42
N ASP A 716 19.33 31.49 37.92
CA ASP A 716 19.34 30.19 38.62
C ASP A 716 18.88 29.04 37.70
N ALA A 717 18.37 29.35 36.52
CA ALA A 717 17.75 28.40 35.62
C ALA A 717 18.60 28.04 34.39
N ILE A 718 19.48 28.96 33.98
CA ILE A 718 20.36 28.74 32.82
C ILE A 718 21.73 28.30 33.30
N GLU A 719 22.21 27.19 32.74
CA GLU A 719 23.53 26.64 33.05
C GLU A 719 24.30 26.35 31.76
N VAL A 720 25.42 27.02 31.55
CA VAL A 720 26.28 26.89 30.37
C VAL A 720 27.65 26.39 30.76
N SER A 721 27.98 25.17 30.38
CA SER A 721 29.30 24.54 30.58
C SER A 721 29.98 24.12 29.26
N GLY A 722 29.33 24.35 28.12
CA GLY A 722 29.83 24.00 26.79
C GLY A 722 29.38 24.98 25.70
N GLY A 723 29.72 24.68 24.46
CA GLY A 723 29.26 25.40 23.28
C GLY A 723 30.10 26.60 22.85
N ARG A 724 29.83 27.07 21.63
CA ARG A 724 30.38 28.28 21.00
C ARG A 724 29.23 29.24 20.70
N PHE A 725 29.35 30.50 21.02
CA PHE A 725 28.26 31.48 20.94
C PHE A 725 28.63 32.63 20.01
N THR A 726 27.69 33.11 19.20
CA THR A 726 27.87 34.27 18.32
C THR A 726 27.77 35.61 19.09
N ALA A 727 27.32 35.57 20.33
CA ALA A 727 27.23 36.70 21.23
C ALA A 727 27.71 36.31 22.64
N PRO A 728 28.20 37.26 23.46
CA PRO A 728 28.61 36.93 24.83
C PRO A 728 27.41 36.42 25.65
N VAL A 729 27.66 35.36 26.43
CA VAL A 729 26.71 34.84 27.42
C VAL A 729 26.82 35.66 28.70
N ASN A 730 25.69 35.95 29.34
CA ASN A 730 25.69 36.60 30.64
C ASN A 730 26.46 35.73 31.65
N LYS A 731 27.34 36.32 32.40
CA LYS A 731 28.17 35.60 33.38
C LYS A 731 27.38 34.82 34.43
N ASP A 732 26.16 35.32 34.76
CA ASP A 732 25.28 34.71 35.74
C ASP A 732 24.59 33.42 35.18
N TYR A 733 24.77 33.10 33.90
CA TYR A 733 24.27 31.87 33.23
C TYR A 733 25.36 30.80 33.09
N LEU A 734 26.61 31.11 33.49
CA LEU A 734 27.71 30.15 33.37
C LEU A 734 27.65 29.13 34.52
N ALA A 735 27.99 27.90 34.25
CA ALA A 735 28.11 26.84 35.22
C ALA A 735 29.18 27.21 36.27
N ASP A 736 29.06 26.67 37.48
CA ASP A 736 30.00 26.93 38.59
C ASP A 736 31.45 26.67 38.15
N GLY A 737 32.32 27.66 38.38
CA GLY A 737 33.72 27.60 38.00
C GLY A 737 34.04 28.03 36.57
N TYR A 738 33.05 28.20 35.68
CA TYR A 738 33.28 28.65 34.30
C TYR A 738 33.37 30.17 34.21
N HIS A 739 34.54 30.70 34.20
CA HIS A 739 34.77 32.16 34.19
C HIS A 739 35.84 32.61 33.19
N TYR A 740 36.53 31.70 32.50
CA TYR A 740 37.49 32.08 31.46
C TYR A 740 36.77 32.15 30.13
N GLN A 741 36.45 33.36 29.67
CA GLN A 741 35.86 33.62 28.37
C GLN A 741 36.95 33.64 27.30
N LEU A 742 36.83 32.76 26.31
CA LEU A 742 37.64 32.80 25.11
C LEU A 742 36.82 33.45 23.99
N TYR A 743 37.37 34.48 23.35
CA TYR A 743 36.87 35.01 22.07
C TYR A 743 37.84 34.58 20.97
N SER A 744 37.39 33.69 20.11
CA SER A 744 38.17 33.04 19.06
C SER A 744 37.70 33.43 17.67
N ASN A 745 38.66 33.49 16.74
CA ASN A 745 38.41 33.73 15.30
C ASN A 745 37.60 35.00 15.01
N ASP A 746 37.69 36.04 15.89
CA ASP A 746 36.89 37.28 15.85
C ASP A 746 35.37 37.05 15.63
N ARG A 747 34.87 35.94 16.11
CA ARG A 747 33.49 35.51 15.80
C ARG A 747 32.77 34.85 16.98
N TYR A 748 33.45 33.97 17.75
CA TYR A 748 32.78 33.10 18.72
C TYR A 748 33.31 33.28 20.13
N TYR A 749 32.37 33.18 21.09
CA TYR A 749 32.65 33.12 22.53
C TYR A 749 32.50 31.67 23.01
N SER A 750 33.44 31.22 23.86
CA SER A 750 33.29 29.98 24.63
C SER A 750 33.76 30.20 26.06
N TYR A 751 33.37 29.35 26.99
CA TYR A 751 33.61 29.51 28.41
C TYR A 751 34.28 28.27 28.99
N HIS A 752 35.26 28.47 29.87
CA HIS A 752 36.09 27.38 30.35
C HIS A 752 36.33 27.50 31.86
N PRO A 753 36.44 26.34 32.59
CA PRO A 753 36.67 26.38 34.04
C PRO A 753 38.08 26.77 34.43
N THR A 754 39.10 26.52 33.56
CA THR A 754 40.48 26.87 33.83
C THR A 754 41.10 27.68 32.70
N LEU A 755 42.12 28.49 33.01
CA LEU A 755 42.89 29.21 32.02
C LEU A 755 43.59 28.27 31.03
N GLU A 756 43.98 27.08 31.47
CA GLU A 756 44.65 26.11 30.61
C GLU A 756 43.66 25.49 29.62
N ASP A 757 42.43 25.18 30.02
CA ASP A 757 41.37 24.72 29.10
C ASP A 757 41.06 25.79 28.07
N ALA A 758 40.95 27.05 28.46
CA ALA A 758 40.73 28.15 27.54
C ALA A 758 41.90 28.33 26.55
N LYS A 759 43.16 28.15 26.99
CA LYS A 759 44.33 28.17 26.10
C LYS A 759 44.34 26.99 25.13
N ASN A 760 43.98 25.79 25.60
CA ASN A 760 43.89 24.60 24.76
C ASN A 760 42.82 24.77 23.68
N ALA A 761 41.66 25.30 24.03
CA ALA A 761 40.59 25.64 23.10
C ALA A 761 41.00 26.74 22.09
N ALA A 762 41.85 27.68 22.50
CA ALA A 762 42.36 28.75 21.64
C ALA A 762 43.45 28.28 20.65
N LYS A 763 44.19 27.20 20.93
CA LYS A 763 45.33 26.73 20.12
C LYS A 763 45.03 26.58 18.64
N PRO A 764 43.93 26.00 18.20
CA PRO A 764 43.67 25.80 16.77
C PRO A 764 43.49 27.12 15.99
N GLU A 765 42.75 28.08 16.55
CA GLU A 765 42.28 29.26 15.81
C GLU A 765 42.87 30.59 16.35
N GLY A 766 43.56 30.53 17.46
CA GLY A 766 43.96 31.71 18.24
C GLY A 766 42.77 32.33 18.97
N GLY A 767 43.04 33.33 19.78
CA GLY A 767 41.97 34.08 20.45
C GLY A 767 42.44 34.89 21.65
N THR A 768 41.47 35.59 22.23
CA THR A 768 41.68 36.43 23.42
C THR A 768 40.92 35.85 24.60
N ILE A 769 41.62 35.60 25.73
CA ILE A 769 41.02 35.01 26.93
C ILE A 769 40.88 36.11 27.99
N THR A 770 39.66 36.27 28.51
CA THR A 770 39.35 37.23 29.60
C THR A 770 38.89 36.45 30.82
N ASP A 771 39.40 36.76 31.98
CA ASP A 771 38.90 36.26 33.28
C ASP A 771 37.74 37.16 33.75
N LEU A 772 36.50 36.61 33.70
CA LEU A 772 35.27 37.34 34.07
C LEU A 772 35.19 37.64 35.58
N ASN A 773 35.93 36.89 36.41
CA ASN A 773 36.03 37.16 37.86
C ASN A 773 37.04 38.26 38.16
N ASN A 774 38.00 38.51 37.24
CA ASN A 774 39.00 39.56 37.36
C ASN A 774 39.08 40.45 36.11
N PRO A 775 38.01 41.19 35.75
CA PRO A 775 37.89 41.88 34.45
C PRO A 775 38.96 43.05 34.31
N THR A 776 39.62 43.45 35.37
CA THR A 776 40.69 44.42 35.30
C THR A 776 42.08 43.83 34.96
N GLN A 777 42.18 42.49 34.97
CA GLN A 777 43.38 41.77 34.52
C GLN A 777 43.52 41.88 33.04
N LYS A 778 44.75 42.07 32.52
CA LYS A 778 45.02 42.13 31.09
C LYS A 778 44.63 40.78 30.43
N PRO A 779 43.80 40.77 29.37
CA PRO A 779 43.49 39.58 28.65
C PRO A 779 44.71 38.81 28.13
N VAL A 780 44.62 37.49 28.10
CA VAL A 780 45.68 36.63 27.59
C VAL A 780 45.41 36.39 26.11
N VAL A 781 46.35 36.77 25.23
CA VAL A 781 46.27 36.53 23.79
C VAL A 781 47.01 35.24 23.44
N VAL A 782 46.34 34.31 22.81
CA VAL A 782 46.92 33.06 22.29
C VAL A 782 46.98 33.16 20.78
N PRO A 783 48.20 33.12 20.19
CA PRO A 783 48.31 33.13 18.73
C PRO A 783 47.78 31.79 18.14
N PRO A 784 47.28 31.77 16.90
CA PRO A 784 46.93 30.53 16.23
C PRO A 784 48.15 29.63 16.06
N SER A 785 47.92 28.31 16.08
CA SER A 785 48.96 27.31 15.81
C SER A 785 49.62 27.56 14.45
N PRO A 786 50.92 27.33 14.27
CA PRO A 786 51.60 27.49 12.97
C PRO A 786 51.02 26.63 11.85
N ASN A 787 50.24 25.62 12.21
CA ASN A 787 49.50 24.77 11.28
C ASN A 787 48.00 25.09 11.25
N ALA A 788 47.56 26.20 11.86
CA ALA A 788 46.16 26.64 11.76
C ALA A 788 45.89 27.18 10.33
N PRO A 789 44.72 26.97 9.75
CA PRO A 789 44.37 27.62 8.50
C PRO A 789 44.45 29.14 8.66
N GLU A 790 45.21 29.82 7.77
CA GLU A 790 45.41 31.28 7.85
C GLU A 790 44.06 32.02 7.82
N LYS A 791 43.98 33.03 8.72
CA LYS A 791 42.88 33.97 8.84
C LYS A 791 42.74 34.76 7.52
N PRO A 792 41.54 34.93 6.94
CA PRO A 792 41.36 35.83 5.81
C PRO A 792 41.70 37.26 6.23
N ASN A 793 42.79 37.77 5.71
CA ASN A 793 43.22 39.17 5.94
C ASN A 793 42.24 40.09 5.20
N SER A 794 41.64 41.05 5.89
CA SER A 794 40.66 42.00 5.36
C SER A 794 41.21 43.01 4.36
N ASN A 795 42.47 42.88 3.93
CA ASN A 795 43.09 43.75 2.94
C ASN A 795 44.11 43.00 2.08
N SER A 796 43.68 42.20 1.18
CA SER A 796 44.20 42.04 -0.15
C SER A 796 43.38 41.00 -0.96
N GLY A 797 43.08 41.34 -2.18
CA GLY A 797 42.33 40.51 -3.09
C GLY A 797 43.03 39.22 -3.37
N ASN A 798 42.19 38.19 -3.47
CA ASN A 798 42.44 37.00 -4.20
C ASN A 798 43.36 35.94 -3.59
N THR A 799 42.83 35.08 -2.74
CA THR A 799 43.09 33.61 -2.64
C THR A 799 42.31 32.98 -1.49
N GLY A 800 41.00 33.14 -1.43
CA GLY A 800 40.15 32.54 -0.38
C GLY A 800 39.37 31.37 -0.91
N SER A 801 40.00 30.23 -1.26
CA SER A 801 39.34 29.18 -2.05
C SER A 801 39.18 27.83 -1.33
N SER A 802 39.91 27.54 -0.29
CA SER A 802 39.99 26.21 0.28
C SER A 802 38.83 25.85 1.26
N SER A 803 38.34 26.81 2.04
CA SER A 803 37.39 26.53 3.13
C SER A 803 35.94 26.30 2.66
N THR A 804 35.51 27.03 1.64
CA THR A 804 34.11 26.93 1.13
C THR A 804 33.86 25.60 0.41
N VAL A 805 34.84 25.17 -0.38
CA VAL A 805 34.73 23.88 -1.11
C VAL A 805 34.79 22.68 -0.18
N GLN A 806 35.62 22.68 0.84
CA GLN A 806 35.69 21.61 1.84
C GLN A 806 34.40 21.45 2.63
N GLN A 807 33.77 22.54 3.02
CA GLN A 807 32.47 22.52 3.71
C GLN A 807 31.35 22.02 2.78
N MET A 808 31.42 22.33 1.50
CA MET A 808 30.50 21.77 0.51
C MET A 808 30.74 20.27 0.29
N GLU A 809 31.99 19.84 0.21
CA GLU A 809 32.37 18.42 0.05
C GLU A 809 31.87 17.55 1.22
N GLU A 810 31.96 18.02 2.45
CA GLU A 810 31.42 17.32 3.63
C GLU A 810 29.90 17.18 3.58
N ARG A 811 29.19 18.20 3.09
CA ARG A 811 27.72 18.18 2.93
C ARG A 811 27.24 17.31 1.79
N GLU A 812 28.07 17.14 0.76
CA GLU A 812 27.78 16.37 -0.45
C GLU A 812 28.16 14.90 -0.34
N LYS A 813 28.90 14.53 0.72
CA LYS A 813 29.35 13.14 0.89
C LYS A 813 28.17 12.25 1.26
N PRO A 814 27.86 11.23 0.44
CA PRO A 814 26.77 10.30 0.72
C PRO A 814 27.06 9.39 1.90
N ASP A 815 26.05 8.70 2.38
CA ASP A 815 26.20 7.62 3.34
C ASP A 815 27.16 6.56 2.78
N PRO A 816 28.23 6.15 3.50
CA PRO A 816 29.12 5.10 3.05
C PRO A 816 28.45 3.75 2.75
N ALA A 817 27.24 3.51 3.27
CA ALA A 817 26.44 2.32 2.97
C ALA A 817 25.79 2.37 1.58
N ASP A 818 25.55 3.56 1.03
CA ASP A 818 25.05 3.74 -0.34
C ASP A 818 26.21 3.65 -1.34
N LYS A 819 26.45 2.44 -1.80
CA LYS A 819 27.56 2.15 -2.73
C LYS A 819 27.44 2.92 -4.04
N LYS A 820 26.21 3.08 -4.59
CA LYS A 820 25.98 3.80 -5.86
C LYS A 820 26.27 5.28 -5.68
N ALA A 821 25.68 5.91 -4.68
CA ALA A 821 25.92 7.32 -4.40
C ALA A 821 27.40 7.60 -4.06
N MET A 822 28.07 6.69 -3.35
CA MET A 822 29.51 6.79 -3.08
C MET A 822 30.37 6.68 -4.34
N GLU A 823 30.02 5.83 -5.31
CA GLU A 823 30.72 5.74 -6.58
C GLU A 823 30.57 7.03 -7.39
N GLU A 824 29.37 7.60 -7.44
CA GLU A 824 29.10 8.89 -8.10
C GLU A 824 29.88 10.03 -7.45
N TYR A 825 29.84 10.11 -6.11
CA TYR A 825 30.60 11.08 -5.35
C TYR A 825 32.11 10.97 -5.61
N ASN A 826 32.67 9.76 -5.55
CA ASN A 826 34.08 9.50 -5.80
C ASN A 826 34.51 9.87 -7.24
N PHE A 827 33.66 9.62 -8.23
CA PHE A 827 33.88 10.08 -9.60
C PHE A 827 34.04 11.61 -9.66
N TRP A 828 33.13 12.35 -9.05
CA TRP A 828 33.19 13.81 -9.05
C TRP A 828 34.36 14.37 -8.24
N MET A 829 34.76 13.68 -7.16
CA MET A 829 35.99 14.07 -6.41
C MET A 829 37.26 13.91 -7.28
N GLN A 830 37.31 12.88 -8.10
CA GLN A 830 38.40 12.74 -9.10
C GLN A 830 38.35 13.84 -10.17
N VAL A 831 37.16 14.20 -10.66
CA VAL A 831 36.99 15.32 -11.60
C VAL A 831 37.45 16.63 -10.96
N LYS A 832 37.11 16.90 -9.69
CA LYS A 832 37.59 18.08 -8.97
C LYS A 832 39.10 18.12 -8.84
N SER A 833 39.75 16.98 -8.56
CA SER A 833 41.23 16.90 -8.53
C SER A 833 41.83 17.26 -9.90
N LYS A 834 41.21 16.82 -11.01
CA LYS A 834 41.63 17.19 -12.35
C LYS A 834 41.40 18.67 -12.64
N ILE A 835 40.30 19.29 -12.18
CA ILE A 835 40.05 20.73 -12.32
C ILE A 835 41.16 21.52 -11.60
N ARG A 836 41.53 21.14 -10.37
CA ARG A 836 42.60 21.78 -9.58
C ARG A 836 44.00 21.65 -10.22
N ALA A 837 44.22 20.53 -10.93
CA ALA A 837 45.49 20.31 -11.67
C ALA A 837 45.50 20.98 -13.03
N THR A 838 44.41 21.54 -13.52
CA THR A 838 44.31 22.19 -14.83
C THR A 838 44.73 23.66 -14.69
N ALA A 839 45.58 24.15 -15.58
CA ALA A 839 46.05 25.56 -15.55
C ALA A 839 44.88 26.53 -15.77
N GLU A 840 44.89 27.65 -15.03
CA GLU A 840 43.92 28.75 -15.15
C GLU A 840 43.73 29.16 -16.63
N GLY A 841 42.50 29.39 -17.06
CA GLY A 841 42.17 29.75 -18.43
C GLY A 841 42.05 28.57 -19.41
N LYS A 842 42.27 27.35 -18.99
CA LYS A 842 42.12 26.13 -19.82
C LYS A 842 40.78 25.46 -19.59
N THR A 843 40.34 24.65 -20.55
CA THR A 843 39.13 23.86 -20.48
C THR A 843 39.46 22.36 -20.38
N LEU A 844 38.91 21.72 -19.36
CA LEU A 844 39.01 20.29 -19.10
C LEU A 844 37.89 19.55 -19.87
N ARG A 845 38.18 18.38 -20.43
CA ARG A 845 37.18 17.53 -21.07
C ARG A 845 36.95 16.26 -20.25
N ILE A 846 35.71 15.98 -19.90
CA ILE A 846 35.35 14.83 -19.07
C ILE A 846 34.17 14.10 -19.72
N THR A 847 34.31 12.78 -19.88
CA THR A 847 33.16 11.91 -20.13
C THR A 847 32.57 11.48 -18.79
N VAL A 848 31.32 11.81 -18.59
CA VAL A 848 30.59 11.43 -17.36
C VAL A 848 30.25 9.94 -17.45
N LYS A 849 30.50 9.20 -16.36
CA LYS A 849 30.25 7.77 -16.29
C LYS A 849 28.74 7.52 -16.41
N GLU A 850 28.37 6.49 -17.16
CA GLU A 850 26.95 6.05 -17.28
C GLU A 850 26.31 5.80 -15.91
N GLY A 851 25.06 6.22 -15.74
CA GLY A 851 24.31 6.09 -14.49
C GLY A 851 24.53 7.20 -13.47
N ILE A 852 25.38 8.22 -13.77
CA ILE A 852 25.51 9.42 -12.93
C ILE A 852 24.42 10.43 -13.31
N GLU A 853 23.62 10.83 -12.34
CA GLU A 853 22.46 11.72 -12.57
C GLU A 853 22.71 13.17 -12.18
N TYR A 854 23.68 13.41 -11.26
CA TYR A 854 23.87 14.73 -10.65
C TYR A 854 25.36 15.11 -10.58
N MET A 855 25.62 16.39 -10.73
CA MET A 855 26.95 16.98 -10.46
C MET A 855 26.92 17.73 -9.11
N PRO A 856 27.78 17.43 -8.16
CA PRO A 856 27.87 18.16 -6.89
C PRO A 856 28.12 19.66 -7.07
N ALA A 857 27.50 20.50 -6.25
CA ALA A 857 27.64 21.94 -6.30
C ALA A 857 29.10 22.38 -6.06
N SER A 858 29.85 21.60 -5.29
CA SER A 858 31.29 21.83 -5.06
C SER A 858 32.14 21.73 -6.34
N VAL A 859 31.71 20.96 -7.35
CA VAL A 859 32.39 20.92 -8.66
C VAL A 859 32.27 22.27 -9.36
N MET A 860 31.08 22.86 -9.38
CA MET A 860 30.84 24.20 -9.94
C MET A 860 31.63 25.28 -9.19
N GLN A 861 31.68 25.17 -7.87
CA GLN A 861 32.47 26.07 -7.04
C GLN A 861 33.96 25.93 -7.37
N THR A 862 34.48 24.70 -7.54
CA THR A 862 35.88 24.47 -7.89
C THR A 862 36.21 25.03 -9.27
N LEU A 863 35.36 24.90 -10.29
CA LEU A 863 35.51 25.52 -11.60
C LEU A 863 35.62 27.04 -11.51
N TYR A 864 34.77 27.66 -10.71
CA TYR A 864 34.77 29.12 -10.47
C TYR A 864 36.09 29.57 -9.83
N GLU A 865 36.54 28.89 -8.80
CA GLU A 865 37.73 29.24 -8.03
C GLU A 865 39.01 29.03 -8.81
N CYS A 866 39.14 27.92 -9.53
CA CYS A 866 40.29 27.62 -10.35
C CYS A 866 40.28 28.37 -11.68
N LYS A 867 39.20 29.07 -12.04
CA LYS A 867 38.99 29.75 -13.31
C LYS A 867 39.27 28.85 -14.51
N VAL A 868 38.77 27.61 -14.40
CA VAL A 868 38.90 26.56 -15.42
C VAL A 868 37.53 26.36 -16.07
N GLY A 869 37.50 26.14 -17.38
CA GLY A 869 36.31 25.68 -18.09
C GLY A 869 36.22 24.16 -18.07
N ILE A 870 35.03 23.62 -18.30
CA ILE A 870 34.84 22.17 -18.47
C ILE A 870 33.86 21.87 -19.59
N THR A 871 34.19 20.87 -20.39
CA THR A 871 33.27 20.23 -21.34
C THR A 871 32.91 18.85 -20.82
N LEU A 872 31.64 18.62 -20.53
CA LEU A 872 31.10 17.35 -20.07
C LEU A 872 30.43 16.63 -21.23
N TYR A 873 30.86 15.40 -21.49
CA TYR A 873 30.13 14.47 -22.36
C TYR A 873 29.29 13.56 -21.47
N TRP A 874 27.98 13.82 -21.43
CA TRP A 874 27.06 13.21 -20.47
C TRP A 874 25.88 12.60 -21.18
N ASP A 875 25.79 11.26 -21.22
CA ASP A 875 24.71 10.49 -21.86
C ASP A 875 24.35 11.03 -23.28
N GLY A 876 25.34 11.16 -24.14
CA GLY A 876 25.17 11.60 -25.52
C GLY A 876 24.98 13.11 -25.70
N VAL A 877 24.99 13.90 -24.61
CA VAL A 877 24.90 15.37 -24.67
C VAL A 877 26.26 16.00 -24.31
N THR A 878 26.62 17.07 -24.98
CA THR A 878 27.78 17.88 -24.65
C THR A 878 27.36 19.14 -23.92
N ILE A 879 27.87 19.35 -22.71
CA ILE A 879 27.61 20.55 -21.88
C ILE A 879 28.93 21.29 -21.71
N GLU A 880 29.01 22.56 -22.18
CA GLU A 880 30.18 23.38 -22.05
C GLU A 880 30.00 24.50 -21.03
N ILE A 881 30.81 24.48 -19.96
CA ILE A 881 30.90 25.58 -18.99
C ILE A 881 32.19 26.33 -19.33
N PRO A 882 32.11 27.48 -20.02
CA PRO A 882 33.31 28.22 -20.42
C PRO A 882 34.09 28.78 -19.23
N VAL A 883 35.37 29.02 -19.42
CA VAL A 883 36.24 29.68 -18.42
C VAL A 883 35.59 30.96 -17.88
N GLY A 884 35.49 31.09 -16.57
CA GLY A 884 34.92 32.26 -15.88
C GLY A 884 33.40 32.38 -15.95
N LYS A 885 32.71 31.38 -16.52
CA LYS A 885 31.24 31.35 -16.60
C LYS A 885 30.57 30.39 -15.60
N ALA A 886 31.35 29.70 -14.78
CA ALA A 886 30.82 28.91 -13.69
C ALA A 886 30.00 29.78 -12.72
N GLN A 887 28.78 29.36 -12.38
CA GLN A 887 27.82 30.15 -11.56
C GLN A 887 27.52 29.47 -10.21
N PRO A 888 28.46 29.47 -9.24
CA PRO A 888 28.27 28.77 -7.96
C PRO A 888 27.18 29.37 -7.09
N LYS A 889 26.85 30.67 -7.24
CA LYS A 889 25.85 31.36 -6.39
C LYS A 889 24.38 31.02 -6.66
N GLN A 890 24.07 30.28 -7.71
CA GLN A 890 22.73 29.78 -7.92
C GLN A 890 22.45 28.46 -7.16
N ALA A 891 23.41 28.00 -6.39
CA ALA A 891 23.31 26.77 -5.60
C ALA A 891 22.69 27.04 -4.23
N LEU A 892 21.39 27.20 -4.17
CA LEU A 892 20.58 26.73 -3.05
C LEU A 892 20.44 25.18 -3.09
N ARG A 893 21.14 24.50 -4.01
CA ARG A 893 21.10 23.06 -4.22
C ARG A 893 22.49 22.47 -4.02
N VAL A 894 22.54 21.33 -3.35
CA VAL A 894 23.76 20.54 -3.15
C VAL A 894 24.23 19.92 -4.47
N TYR A 895 23.33 19.82 -5.47
CA TYR A 895 23.59 19.17 -6.77
C TYR A 895 23.02 19.95 -7.96
N TRP A 896 23.65 19.74 -9.12
CA TRP A 896 23.17 20.17 -10.43
C TRP A 896 22.69 18.99 -11.26
N THR A 897 21.46 19.03 -11.76
CA THR A 897 20.99 18.04 -12.74
C THR A 897 21.56 18.33 -14.12
N LYS A 898 21.70 17.29 -14.95
CA LYS A 898 22.10 17.40 -16.37
C LYS A 898 21.23 18.44 -17.10
N THR A 899 19.90 18.31 -16.97
CA THR A 899 18.93 19.24 -17.59
C THR A 899 19.18 20.69 -17.18
N LYS A 900 19.41 20.94 -15.91
CA LYS A 900 19.64 22.31 -15.41
C LYS A 900 20.96 22.91 -15.92
N LEU A 901 22.00 22.10 -16.07
CA LEU A 901 23.26 22.53 -16.69
C LEU A 901 23.07 22.81 -18.18
N MET A 902 22.28 22.01 -18.89
CA MET A 902 21.93 22.25 -20.29
C MET A 902 21.19 23.58 -20.45
N ASP A 903 20.15 23.82 -19.63
CA ASP A 903 19.39 25.07 -19.65
C ASP A 903 20.26 26.33 -19.41
N LEU A 904 21.33 26.20 -18.65
CA LEU A 904 22.21 27.33 -18.30
C LEU A 904 23.33 27.57 -19.31
N TYR A 905 23.81 26.51 -19.97
CA TYR A 905 25.03 26.59 -20.75
C TYR A 905 24.93 26.17 -22.23
N ASN A 906 23.84 25.52 -22.64
CA ASN A 906 23.57 25.11 -24.00
C ASN A 906 22.43 25.91 -24.68
N ALA A 907 21.90 26.97 -24.01
CA ALA A 907 20.84 27.83 -24.54
C ALA A 907 21.38 28.84 -25.58
#